data_9f86f0bd1636b051e858b9f2933de60b
#
_entry.id   9f86f0bd1636b051e858b9f2933de60b
#
_cell.length_a   1.000
_cell.length_b   1.000
_cell.length_c   1.000
_cell.angle_alpha   90.00
_cell.angle_beta   90.00
_cell.angle_gamma   90.00
#
_symmetry.space_group_name_H-M   'P 1'
#
loop_
_entity.id
_entity.type
_entity.pdbx_description
1 polymer ?
#
loop_
_entity_poly.entity_id
_entity_poly.type
_entity_poly.pdbx_seq_one_letter_code
_entity_poly.pdbx_strand_id
1 'polypeptide(L)'
;MKNLIIAMAAGLMLAGCEPWKTPRCEALDAKAWEASEWISVKGAPVADTSAKERKRAADGTSVFWCDIANKKAVKSAKWMTTSLGVGYPFLNGVPVGKEILRPGFTHFEKTKYSFTYDITSALKTSEGAVNRFAAEVSSGWWRDKIVAYAGEKSAFRGVIEFTYEDGTTELVGTKASEWKGAVAGPVLHAGIFDGEEYDARLTNAARDAAGEFTSAGCERNNEFKGVILPSAGAEIVLRWDLAMKRGPYVVKPGETLVVDFGQNCAGVPAFCFSAKPGTVLTALPGEMLNDADKGQRGSDGPKGSVYRENLRMANDGMRVVYTFGEGEDMYFPMYTFFGYRYLSITATDTVELKCVASVPVTSITEEMETGSLETGDADVNKLISNVRWGQLSNYLSVPTDCPQRNERLGWMADTQVFAETGAFNADTAAFFHKWMRDVRDSQYPSGALPGVAPRAQYGNEPMRFGWADAGVIVPYTVWRHFGDTAIIEENWAMMEKYVDHVNETKYDFEATKAENGGYEWADWVSFEKYGTFDGHAWKEGPNGELLVYPEARAYWNYLGACYWLMDAQMMETMAAVADKSVAKYVKMKADARAYLKANFFEKEDGLLLKIFRDMQTPALFALKLGLVEGEAKAKTIAALKQNFKAHGDCLQTGFLGTSILMDTLTENGMTDLAYTLLLQHNFPSWLYSVDQGATTIWERWNSYTVKDGFGSVGMNSFNHYAYGVVAAWIYKTVAGIASDPTQPGFRNIVMAPKPDKRLGFVKASYRSRAGLITSEWKYEGDTWIWDFTIPEGTTAVVTLPGETAGKLYDAGTYHIER
;
A
#
# COMPACT_ATOMS: atom_id res chain seq x y z
N MET A 1 -13.51 -35.57 -9.39
CA MET A 1 -13.45 -34.25 -8.73
C MET A 1 -12.30 -33.38 -9.20
N LYS A 2 -11.02 -33.84 -9.28
CA LYS A 2 -9.90 -33.07 -9.90
C LYS A 2 -10.27 -32.50 -11.29
N ASN A 3 -10.83 -33.31 -12.19
CA ASN A 3 -11.19 -32.87 -13.54
C ASN A 3 -12.39 -31.88 -13.58
N LEU A 4 -13.25 -31.85 -12.55
CA LEU A 4 -14.38 -30.91 -12.48
C LEU A 4 -13.91 -29.54 -11.98
N ILE A 5 -12.94 -29.51 -11.06
CA ILE A 5 -12.29 -28.27 -10.60
C ILE A 5 -11.42 -27.68 -11.71
N ILE A 6 -10.71 -28.53 -12.46
CA ILE A 6 -9.87 -28.12 -13.62
C ILE A 6 -10.73 -27.57 -14.76
N ALA A 7 -11.86 -28.21 -15.08
CA ALA A 7 -12.76 -27.74 -16.14
C ALA A 7 -13.52 -26.47 -15.75
N MET A 8 -13.92 -26.33 -14.47
CA MET A 8 -14.50 -25.09 -13.95
C MET A 8 -13.48 -23.95 -13.97
N ALA A 9 -12.23 -24.20 -13.58
CA ALA A 9 -11.20 -23.17 -13.52
C ALA A 9 -10.69 -22.74 -14.90
N ALA A 10 -10.57 -23.64 -15.90
CA ALA A 10 -10.22 -23.29 -17.29
C ALA A 10 -11.31 -22.46 -17.98
N GLY A 11 -12.57 -22.81 -17.77
CA GLY A 11 -13.72 -21.97 -18.19
C GLY A 11 -13.80 -20.65 -17.40
N LEU A 12 -13.36 -20.63 -16.16
CA LEU A 12 -13.41 -19.48 -15.23
C LEU A 12 -12.29 -18.45 -15.47
N MET A 13 -11.08 -18.85 -15.89
CA MET A 13 -10.06 -17.91 -16.37
C MET A 13 -10.48 -17.20 -17.66
N LEU A 14 -11.36 -17.81 -18.45
CA LEU A 14 -11.89 -17.23 -19.69
C LEU A 14 -13.14 -16.36 -19.47
N ALA A 15 -13.85 -16.53 -18.34
CA ALA A 15 -15.14 -15.92 -18.06
C ALA A 15 -15.19 -14.94 -16.89
N GLY A 16 -14.05 -14.69 -16.19
CA GLY A 16 -14.03 -13.77 -15.04
C GLY A 16 -14.77 -14.26 -13.79
N CYS A 17 -15.07 -15.57 -13.69
CA CYS A 17 -15.76 -16.12 -12.52
C CYS A 17 -14.79 -16.60 -11.46
N GLU A 18 -14.96 -16.12 -10.22
CA GLU A 18 -14.16 -16.55 -9.05
C GLU A 18 -14.51 -17.97 -8.60
N PRO A 19 -13.51 -18.84 -8.32
CA PRO A 19 -13.76 -20.23 -7.89
C PRO A 19 -14.28 -20.37 -6.46
N TRP A 20 -14.37 -19.30 -5.68
CA TRP A 20 -14.64 -19.32 -4.24
C TRP A 20 -16.01 -18.72 -3.93
N LYS A 21 -16.96 -19.56 -3.48
CA LYS A 21 -18.36 -19.13 -3.34
C LYS A 21 -18.89 -19.08 -1.90
N THR A 22 -18.02 -19.13 -0.89
CA THR A 22 -18.47 -19.03 0.50
C THR A 22 -18.48 -17.54 0.89
N PRO A 23 -19.65 -16.89 1.00
CA PRO A 23 -19.73 -15.47 1.23
C PRO A 23 -19.27 -15.12 2.64
N ARG A 24 -18.65 -13.96 2.81
CA ARG A 24 -18.46 -13.36 4.12
C ARG A 24 -19.82 -13.03 4.73
N CYS A 25 -19.89 -13.15 6.05
CA CYS A 25 -21.07 -12.78 6.82
C CYS A 25 -20.66 -12.01 8.08
N GLU A 26 -21.66 -11.53 8.82
CA GLU A 26 -21.45 -10.87 10.10
C GLU A 26 -20.68 -11.77 11.07
N ALA A 27 -19.68 -11.17 11.75
CA ALA A 27 -18.86 -11.88 12.72
C ALA A 27 -19.71 -12.42 13.88
N LEU A 28 -19.27 -13.55 14.44
CA LEU A 28 -19.80 -14.05 15.69
C LEU A 28 -19.44 -13.09 16.83
N ASP A 29 -20.21 -13.11 17.93
CA ASP A 29 -19.87 -12.40 19.14
C ASP A 29 -18.44 -12.75 19.60
N ALA A 30 -17.70 -11.78 20.10
CA ALA A 30 -16.31 -11.97 20.52
C ALA A 30 -16.17 -13.07 21.62
N LYS A 31 -17.22 -13.31 22.43
CA LYS A 31 -17.26 -14.41 23.41
C LYS A 31 -17.22 -15.79 22.76
N ALA A 32 -17.58 -15.91 21.48
CA ALA A 32 -17.49 -17.19 20.78
C ALA A 32 -16.05 -17.75 20.81
N TRP A 33 -15.04 -16.90 20.89
CA TRP A 33 -13.65 -17.32 21.02
C TRP A 33 -13.36 -18.12 22.30
N GLU A 34 -14.18 -18.03 23.35
CA GLU A 34 -14.05 -18.81 24.58
C GLU A 34 -14.22 -20.32 24.33
N ALA A 35 -14.93 -20.70 23.26
CA ALA A 35 -15.09 -22.09 22.86
C ALA A 35 -13.84 -22.69 22.17
N SER A 36 -12.81 -21.90 21.90
CA SER A 36 -11.68 -22.31 21.06
C SER A 36 -10.31 -21.96 21.67
N GLU A 37 -9.31 -22.67 21.18
CA GLU A 37 -7.88 -22.47 21.52
C GLU A 37 -7.08 -22.16 20.26
N TRP A 38 -5.98 -21.42 20.42
CA TRP A 38 -4.92 -21.43 19.41
C TRP A 38 -4.22 -22.78 19.43
N ILE A 39 -4.10 -23.43 18.26
CA ILE A 39 -3.44 -24.72 18.12
C ILE A 39 -2.27 -24.63 17.14
N SER A 40 -1.15 -25.29 17.46
CA SER A 40 -0.01 -25.53 16.60
C SER A 40 0.24 -27.03 16.42
N VAL A 41 0.92 -27.42 15.35
CA VAL A 41 1.32 -28.81 15.12
C VAL A 41 2.44 -29.18 16.10
N LYS A 42 2.32 -30.34 16.78
CA LYS A 42 3.36 -30.87 17.66
C LYS A 42 4.64 -31.16 16.86
N GLY A 43 5.78 -30.72 17.38
CA GLY A 43 7.06 -30.95 16.74
C GLY A 43 7.26 -30.20 15.42
N ALA A 44 6.37 -29.27 15.09
CA ALA A 44 6.61 -28.37 13.96
C ALA A 44 7.93 -27.61 14.16
N PRO A 45 8.68 -27.32 13.07
CA PRO A 45 9.91 -26.55 13.15
C PRO A 45 9.68 -25.21 13.85
N VAL A 46 10.59 -24.88 14.78
CA VAL A 46 10.61 -23.59 15.48
C VAL A 46 11.54 -22.66 14.72
N ALA A 47 11.12 -21.40 14.51
CA ALA A 47 11.99 -20.40 13.90
C ALA A 47 13.19 -20.14 14.79
N ASP A 48 14.42 -20.21 14.24
CA ASP A 48 15.62 -19.78 14.93
C ASP A 48 15.65 -18.24 14.97
N THR A 49 15.19 -17.70 16.09
CA THR A 49 15.15 -16.25 16.33
C THR A 49 16.51 -15.67 16.72
N SER A 50 17.50 -16.52 17.02
CA SER A 50 18.84 -16.12 17.48
C SER A 50 19.86 -15.90 16.35
N ALA A 51 19.60 -16.40 15.16
CA ALA A 51 20.52 -16.29 14.03
C ALA A 51 20.58 -14.87 13.47
N LYS A 52 21.77 -14.27 13.44
CA LYS A 52 22.01 -12.96 12.78
C LYS A 52 21.72 -13.02 11.27
N GLU A 53 21.93 -14.19 10.65
CA GLU A 53 21.47 -14.50 9.30
C GLU A 53 20.33 -15.51 9.43
N ARG A 54 19.10 -15.02 9.38
CA ARG A 54 17.92 -15.89 9.34
C ARG A 54 17.96 -16.65 8.03
N LYS A 55 18.38 -17.91 8.11
CA LYS A 55 18.28 -18.80 6.96
C LYS A 55 16.81 -18.93 6.59
N ARG A 56 16.54 -19.03 5.28
CA ARG A 56 15.22 -19.35 4.73
C ARG A 56 14.63 -20.48 5.57
N ALA A 57 13.45 -20.23 6.17
CA ALA A 57 12.71 -21.28 6.83
C ALA A 57 12.33 -22.30 5.76
N ALA A 58 12.90 -23.50 5.84
CA ALA A 58 12.65 -24.59 4.89
C ALA A 58 11.30 -25.27 5.15
N ASP A 59 10.32 -24.52 5.66
CA ASP A 59 9.09 -25.06 6.19
C ASP A 59 7.99 -25.00 5.13
N GLY A 60 7.42 -26.17 4.87
CA GLY A 60 6.10 -26.29 4.26
C GLY A 60 5.01 -25.76 5.20
N THR A 61 3.78 -25.88 4.76
CA THR A 61 2.63 -25.42 5.54
C THR A 61 2.32 -26.36 6.71
N SER A 62 1.84 -25.77 7.82
CA SER A 62 1.19 -26.50 8.91
C SER A 62 -0.26 -26.77 8.53
N VAL A 63 -0.68 -28.02 8.55
CA VAL A 63 -2.03 -28.47 8.22
C VAL A 63 -2.74 -28.91 9.47
N PHE A 64 -3.95 -28.41 9.68
CA PHE A 64 -4.85 -28.74 10.79
C PHE A 64 -6.15 -29.32 10.27
N TRP A 65 -6.72 -30.33 10.92
CA TRP A 65 -8.03 -30.85 10.53
C TRP A 65 -8.77 -31.54 11.67
N CYS A 66 -10.10 -31.51 11.55
CA CYS A 66 -11.02 -32.24 12.43
C CYS A 66 -12.23 -32.73 11.61
N ASP A 67 -12.59 -33.98 11.77
CA ASP A 67 -13.79 -34.56 11.17
C ASP A 67 -14.93 -34.46 12.19
N ILE A 68 -15.93 -33.62 11.92
CA ILE A 68 -17.03 -33.28 12.82
C ILE A 68 -18.32 -33.87 12.25
N ALA A 69 -19.02 -34.74 13.06
CA ALA A 69 -20.34 -35.25 12.74
C ALA A 69 -21.42 -34.27 13.24
N ASN A 70 -22.41 -33.98 12.41
CA ASN A 70 -23.54 -33.17 12.79
C ASN A 70 -24.37 -33.87 13.84
N LYS A 71 -24.58 -33.29 15.01
CA LYS A 71 -25.40 -33.85 16.08
C LYS A 71 -26.89 -33.91 15.73
N LYS A 72 -27.34 -32.99 14.90
CA LYS A 72 -28.72 -32.87 14.37
C LYS A 72 -28.64 -32.35 12.92
N ALA A 73 -29.76 -32.34 12.22
CA ALA A 73 -29.86 -31.71 10.91
C ALA A 73 -29.55 -30.20 11.02
N VAL A 74 -28.59 -29.72 10.22
CA VAL A 74 -28.12 -28.35 10.28
C VAL A 74 -28.94 -27.47 9.33
N LYS A 75 -29.52 -26.40 9.87
CA LYS A 75 -30.22 -25.35 9.13
C LYS A 75 -29.27 -24.34 8.51
N SER A 76 -28.29 -23.87 9.30
CA SER A 76 -27.23 -22.95 8.84
C SER A 76 -25.97 -23.10 9.67
N ALA A 77 -24.81 -22.70 9.10
CA ALA A 77 -23.56 -22.69 9.82
C ALA A 77 -22.68 -21.53 9.42
N LYS A 78 -22.01 -20.91 10.42
CA LYS A 78 -20.99 -19.89 10.24
C LYS A 78 -19.65 -20.40 10.75
N TRP A 79 -18.57 -20.04 10.07
CA TRP A 79 -17.22 -20.37 10.51
C TRP A 79 -16.36 -19.12 10.61
N MET A 80 -15.96 -18.75 11.83
CA MET A 80 -15.06 -17.65 12.14
C MET A 80 -13.64 -18.20 12.34
N THR A 81 -12.65 -17.65 11.61
CA THR A 81 -11.27 -18.14 11.59
C THR A 81 -10.24 -17.05 11.69
N THR A 82 -9.06 -17.36 12.22
CA THR A 82 -7.85 -16.53 12.18
C THR A 82 -6.60 -17.42 12.30
N SER A 83 -5.42 -16.87 11.99
CA SER A 83 -4.16 -17.63 12.03
C SER A 83 -2.98 -16.79 12.52
N LEU A 84 -1.97 -17.46 13.06
CA LEU A 84 -0.61 -16.93 13.23
C LEU A 84 0.22 -17.45 12.05
N GLY A 85 0.41 -16.60 11.06
CA GLY A 85 0.87 -16.92 9.71
C GLY A 85 -0.21 -16.62 8.68
N VAL A 86 0.01 -16.94 7.41
CA VAL A 86 -1.02 -16.86 6.37
C VAL A 86 -1.80 -18.17 6.34
N GLY A 87 -3.11 -18.09 6.60
CA GLY A 87 -3.97 -19.27 6.76
C GLY A 87 -5.18 -19.30 5.84
N TYR A 88 -5.43 -20.49 5.28
CA TYR A 88 -6.61 -20.78 4.48
C TYR A 88 -7.43 -21.87 5.12
N PRO A 89 -8.71 -21.60 5.49
CA PRO A 89 -9.64 -22.64 5.90
C PRO A 89 -10.17 -23.41 4.71
N PHE A 90 -10.44 -24.70 4.91
CA PHE A 90 -11.00 -25.63 3.93
C PHE A 90 -12.16 -26.38 4.55
N LEU A 91 -13.26 -26.53 3.81
CA LEU A 91 -14.38 -27.38 4.17
C LEU A 91 -14.56 -28.49 3.13
N ASN A 92 -14.46 -29.76 3.57
CA ASN A 92 -14.56 -30.91 2.68
C ASN A 92 -13.60 -30.85 1.47
N GLY A 93 -12.36 -30.34 1.67
CA GLY A 93 -11.34 -30.21 0.63
C GLY A 93 -11.48 -28.98 -0.26
N VAL A 94 -12.48 -28.13 0.00
CA VAL A 94 -12.71 -26.89 -0.77
C VAL A 94 -12.31 -25.69 0.08
N PRO A 95 -11.53 -24.74 -0.46
CA PRO A 95 -11.17 -23.53 0.26
C PRO A 95 -12.39 -22.66 0.59
N VAL A 96 -12.36 -22.00 1.74
CA VAL A 96 -13.42 -21.12 2.25
C VAL A 96 -13.01 -19.67 2.14
N GLY A 97 -13.88 -18.84 1.53
CA GLY A 97 -13.63 -17.39 1.32
C GLY A 97 -12.68 -17.08 0.18
N LYS A 98 -12.77 -15.89 -0.39
CA LYS A 98 -12.03 -15.43 -1.57
C LYS A 98 -10.79 -14.59 -1.23
N GLU A 99 -10.72 -14.09 -0.01
CA GLU A 99 -9.62 -13.26 0.44
C GLU A 99 -8.33 -14.09 0.55
N ILE A 100 -7.24 -13.51 0.13
CA ILE A 100 -5.92 -14.15 0.19
C ILE A 100 -5.04 -13.53 1.28
N LEU A 101 -3.93 -14.20 1.60
CA LEU A 101 -2.94 -13.75 2.58
C LEU A 101 -3.53 -13.38 3.96
N ARG A 102 -4.62 -14.08 4.37
CA ARG A 102 -5.29 -13.87 5.66
C ARG A 102 -4.41 -14.27 6.85
N PRO A 103 -4.48 -13.59 7.99
CA PRO A 103 -5.34 -12.47 8.33
C PRO A 103 -4.79 -11.09 7.94
N GLY A 104 -3.76 -11.00 7.13
CA GLY A 104 -3.11 -9.77 6.74
C GLY A 104 -1.96 -9.35 7.67
N PHE A 105 -1.35 -8.22 7.35
CA PHE A 105 -0.25 -7.63 8.10
C PHE A 105 -0.77 -6.71 9.20
N THR A 106 -0.45 -7.00 10.48
CA THR A 106 -0.89 -6.27 11.67
C THR A 106 0.24 -6.18 12.69
N HIS A 107 0.06 -5.37 13.73
CA HIS A 107 0.97 -5.39 14.87
C HIS A 107 0.94 -6.76 15.55
N PHE A 108 2.06 -7.49 15.46
CA PHE A 108 2.10 -8.93 15.74
C PHE A 108 1.72 -9.32 17.19
N GLU A 109 2.02 -8.46 18.19
CA GLU A 109 1.70 -8.72 19.60
C GLU A 109 0.28 -8.28 20.00
N LYS A 110 -0.29 -7.27 19.32
CA LYS A 110 -1.47 -6.56 19.83
C LYS A 110 -2.76 -6.90 19.12
N THR A 111 -2.75 -7.05 17.79
CA THR A 111 -3.98 -7.20 17.02
C THR A 111 -3.86 -8.30 15.96
N LYS A 112 -4.88 -9.14 15.86
CA LYS A 112 -5.15 -10.05 14.72
C LYS A 112 -6.56 -9.83 14.22
N TYR A 113 -6.79 -10.11 12.93
CA TYR A 113 -8.13 -10.05 12.35
C TYR A 113 -8.71 -11.44 12.14
N SER A 114 -10.02 -11.56 12.31
CA SER A 114 -10.80 -12.76 12.01
C SER A 114 -11.70 -12.54 10.81
N PHE A 115 -11.99 -13.66 10.13
CA PHE A 115 -12.84 -13.71 8.96
C PHE A 115 -13.97 -14.69 9.25
N THR A 116 -15.22 -14.29 9.03
CA THR A 116 -16.40 -15.11 9.26
C THR A 116 -17.13 -15.35 7.95
N TYR A 117 -17.45 -16.63 7.69
CA TYR A 117 -18.06 -17.08 6.45
C TYR A 117 -19.35 -17.84 6.73
N ASP A 118 -20.36 -17.61 5.91
CA ASP A 118 -21.49 -18.53 5.81
C ASP A 118 -21.07 -19.77 5.01
N ILE A 119 -20.99 -20.88 5.68
CA ILE A 119 -20.55 -22.16 5.12
C ILE A 119 -21.71 -23.13 4.85
N THR A 120 -22.95 -22.70 5.02
CA THR A 120 -24.16 -23.55 4.93
C THR A 120 -24.22 -24.30 3.61
N SER A 121 -23.98 -23.63 2.49
CA SER A 121 -24.06 -24.23 1.14
C SER A 121 -22.95 -25.25 0.84
N ALA A 122 -21.81 -25.18 1.57
CA ALA A 122 -20.67 -26.08 1.41
C ALA A 122 -20.68 -27.26 2.39
N LEU A 123 -21.62 -27.24 3.36
CA LEU A 123 -21.73 -28.22 4.42
C LEU A 123 -22.64 -29.40 4.00
N LYS A 124 -22.30 -30.63 4.42
CA LYS A 124 -23.23 -31.74 4.43
C LYS A 124 -24.13 -31.56 5.65
N THR A 125 -25.42 -31.27 5.47
CA THR A 125 -26.33 -30.79 6.55
C THR A 125 -27.10 -31.84 7.30
N SER A 126 -27.19 -33.08 6.78
CA SER A 126 -27.95 -34.16 7.43
C SER A 126 -27.38 -34.52 8.80
N GLU A 127 -28.24 -34.95 9.72
CA GLU A 127 -27.82 -35.52 11.00
C GLU A 127 -26.85 -36.71 10.79
N GLY A 128 -25.80 -36.78 11.60
CA GLY A 128 -24.75 -37.78 11.50
C GLY A 128 -23.77 -37.58 10.30
N ALA A 129 -24.03 -36.65 9.38
CA ALA A 129 -23.11 -36.39 8.28
C ALA A 129 -21.77 -35.82 8.79
N VAL A 130 -20.68 -36.38 8.30
CA VAL A 130 -19.32 -35.98 8.70
C VAL A 130 -18.79 -34.95 7.73
N ASN A 131 -18.34 -33.83 8.27
CA ASN A 131 -17.67 -32.75 7.56
C ASN A 131 -16.22 -32.61 8.03
N ARG A 132 -15.28 -32.51 7.08
CA ARG A 132 -13.88 -32.21 7.40
C ARG A 132 -13.67 -30.70 7.40
N PHE A 133 -13.40 -30.14 8.57
CA PHE A 133 -12.93 -28.79 8.76
C PHE A 133 -11.41 -28.82 8.82
N ALA A 134 -10.74 -28.04 7.97
CA ALA A 134 -9.30 -28.03 7.93
C ALA A 134 -8.76 -26.61 7.69
N ALA A 135 -7.49 -26.42 8.01
CA ALA A 135 -6.76 -25.19 7.67
C ALA A 135 -5.32 -25.53 7.25
N GLU A 136 -4.79 -24.78 6.31
CA GLU A 136 -3.40 -24.82 5.89
C GLU A 136 -2.76 -23.47 6.16
N VAL A 137 -1.67 -23.42 6.96
CA VAL A 137 -1.08 -22.19 7.49
C VAL A 137 0.42 -22.16 7.19
N SER A 138 0.88 -21.14 6.45
CA SER A 138 2.30 -20.85 6.21
C SER A 138 2.89 -19.94 7.30
N SER A 139 4.19 -19.64 7.23
CA SER A 139 4.87 -18.68 8.11
C SER A 139 4.26 -17.27 8.01
N GLY A 140 3.89 -16.81 6.81
CA GLY A 140 3.34 -15.48 6.55
C GLY A 140 4.22 -14.37 7.16
N TRP A 141 3.60 -13.28 7.60
CA TRP A 141 4.31 -12.23 8.35
C TRP A 141 4.61 -12.60 9.80
N TRP A 142 3.98 -13.65 10.35
CA TRP A 142 4.14 -14.06 11.74
C TRP A 142 5.53 -14.63 12.06
N ARG A 143 6.12 -15.36 11.12
CA ARG A 143 7.43 -16.01 11.27
C ARG A 143 8.40 -15.56 10.18
N ASP A 144 8.34 -14.28 9.84
CA ASP A 144 9.15 -13.75 8.74
C ASP A 144 10.43 -13.09 9.24
N LYS A 145 11.50 -13.32 8.48
CA LYS A 145 12.84 -12.78 8.80
C LYS A 145 12.98 -11.28 8.51
N ILE A 146 12.20 -10.74 7.56
CA ILE A 146 12.33 -9.35 7.08
C ILE A 146 11.65 -8.39 8.04
N VAL A 147 10.42 -8.71 8.43
CA VAL A 147 9.67 -7.90 9.40
C VAL A 147 10.09 -8.15 10.84
N ALA A 148 10.98 -9.12 11.07
CA ALA A 148 11.50 -9.51 12.39
C ALA A 148 10.42 -9.96 13.37
N TYR A 149 9.31 -10.46 12.89
CA TYR A 149 8.30 -11.08 13.75
C TYR A 149 8.78 -12.46 14.17
N ALA A 150 8.95 -12.61 15.46
CA ALA A 150 9.61 -13.76 16.07
C ALA A 150 8.62 -14.78 16.61
N GLY A 151 7.50 -15.01 15.91
CA GLY A 151 6.62 -16.12 16.22
C GLY A 151 7.35 -17.44 16.08
N GLU A 152 7.26 -18.32 17.07
CA GLU A 152 7.97 -19.60 17.04
C GLU A 152 7.29 -20.59 16.10
N LYS A 153 5.94 -20.69 16.17
CA LYS A 153 5.15 -21.66 15.40
C LYS A 153 3.97 -21.00 14.71
N SER A 154 3.65 -21.49 13.52
CA SER A 154 2.38 -21.19 12.89
C SER A 154 1.22 -21.80 13.70
N ALA A 155 0.10 -21.08 13.79
CA ALA A 155 -1.05 -21.55 14.55
C ALA A 155 -2.38 -21.20 13.85
N PHE A 156 -3.41 -21.96 14.19
CA PHE A 156 -4.77 -21.78 13.72
C PHE A 156 -5.74 -21.63 14.89
N ARG A 157 -6.78 -20.82 14.72
CA ARG A 157 -7.90 -20.70 15.64
C ARG A 157 -9.19 -20.50 14.87
N GLY A 158 -10.23 -21.26 15.21
CA GLY A 158 -11.52 -21.17 14.56
C GLY A 158 -12.66 -21.55 15.49
N VAL A 159 -13.85 -20.98 15.20
CA VAL A 159 -15.13 -21.32 15.87
C VAL A 159 -16.19 -21.48 14.81
N ILE A 160 -16.90 -22.59 14.87
CA ILE A 160 -18.07 -22.92 14.04
C ILE A 160 -19.32 -22.72 14.90
N GLU A 161 -20.28 -21.96 14.40
CA GLU A 161 -21.61 -21.87 14.94
C GLU A 161 -22.55 -22.69 14.06
N PHE A 162 -23.11 -23.76 14.60
CA PHE A 162 -24.19 -24.51 13.97
C PHE A 162 -25.55 -24.02 14.51
N THR A 163 -26.48 -23.75 13.60
CA THR A 163 -27.89 -23.59 13.91
C THR A 163 -28.61 -24.80 13.36
N TYR A 164 -29.29 -25.56 14.22
CA TYR A 164 -30.01 -26.77 13.85
C TYR A 164 -31.46 -26.48 13.42
N GLU A 165 -32.10 -27.45 12.75
CA GLU A 165 -33.47 -27.31 12.27
C GLU A 165 -34.50 -27.13 13.43
N ASP A 166 -34.16 -27.57 14.64
CA ASP A 166 -35.00 -27.38 15.84
C ASP A 166 -34.78 -25.98 16.50
N GLY A 167 -33.97 -25.12 15.88
CA GLY A 167 -33.68 -23.78 16.36
C GLY A 167 -32.62 -23.71 17.46
N THR A 168 -32.05 -24.82 17.91
CA THR A 168 -30.95 -24.82 18.88
C THR A 168 -29.63 -24.46 18.18
N THR A 169 -28.70 -23.85 18.94
CA THR A 169 -27.34 -23.46 18.43
C THR A 169 -26.26 -24.20 19.19
N GLU A 170 -25.13 -24.42 18.52
CA GLU A 170 -23.93 -25.02 19.11
C GLU A 170 -22.66 -24.30 18.61
N LEU A 171 -21.74 -24.01 19.50
CA LEU A 171 -20.41 -23.54 19.17
C LEU A 171 -19.38 -24.68 19.28
N VAL A 172 -18.64 -24.91 18.19
CA VAL A 172 -17.56 -25.88 18.12
C VAL A 172 -16.26 -25.16 17.75
N GLY A 173 -15.29 -25.13 18.67
CA GLY A 173 -14.02 -24.44 18.48
C GLY A 173 -12.86 -25.39 18.22
N THR A 174 -11.73 -24.81 17.77
CA THR A 174 -10.46 -25.54 17.75
C THR A 174 -10.02 -25.91 19.16
N LYS A 175 -9.59 -27.18 19.36
CA LYS A 175 -9.01 -27.68 20.60
C LYS A 175 -7.85 -28.63 20.30
N ALA A 176 -6.73 -28.47 21.01
CA ALA A 176 -5.55 -29.29 20.80
C ALA A 176 -5.78 -30.79 21.01
N SER A 177 -6.75 -31.16 21.87
CA SER A 177 -7.12 -32.56 22.14
C SER A 177 -7.99 -33.22 21.05
N GLU A 178 -8.66 -32.42 20.21
CA GLU A 178 -9.66 -32.88 19.24
C GLU A 178 -9.16 -32.76 17.79
N TRP A 179 -8.31 -31.77 17.52
CA TRP A 179 -7.78 -31.50 16.20
C TRP A 179 -6.50 -32.31 15.94
N LYS A 180 -6.35 -32.73 14.70
CA LYS A 180 -5.16 -33.38 14.17
C LYS A 180 -4.28 -32.32 13.49
N GLY A 181 -2.96 -32.57 13.41
CA GLY A 181 -2.02 -31.66 12.78
C GLY A 181 -0.82 -32.39 12.15
N ALA A 182 -0.33 -31.84 11.04
CA ALA A 182 0.87 -32.32 10.37
C ALA A 182 1.59 -31.15 9.66
N VAL A 183 2.92 -31.26 9.48
CA VAL A 183 3.68 -30.42 8.56
C VAL A 183 3.94 -31.27 7.33
N ALA A 184 3.05 -31.18 6.34
CA ALA A 184 3.08 -32.01 5.15
C ALA A 184 2.14 -31.45 4.06
N GLY A 185 2.41 -31.81 2.81
CA GLY A 185 1.51 -31.52 1.69
C GLY A 185 2.25 -30.97 0.49
N PRO A 186 1.50 -30.45 -0.49
CA PRO A 186 2.06 -30.00 -1.75
C PRO A 186 2.87 -28.71 -1.65
N VAL A 187 2.62 -27.86 -0.64
CA VAL A 187 3.39 -26.63 -0.41
C VAL A 187 4.66 -26.98 0.39
N LEU A 188 5.78 -27.08 -0.30
CA LEU A 188 7.07 -27.49 0.29
C LEU A 188 7.79 -26.31 0.93
N HIS A 189 7.52 -25.11 0.43
CA HIS A 189 8.02 -23.85 0.99
C HIS A 189 7.05 -22.73 0.66
N ALA A 190 6.83 -21.84 1.64
CA ALA A 190 5.97 -20.66 1.45
C ALA A 190 6.45 -19.51 2.35
N GLY A 191 6.82 -18.40 1.74
CA GLY A 191 7.25 -17.19 2.43
C GLY A 191 6.83 -15.94 1.68
N ILE A 192 6.32 -14.94 2.40
CA ILE A 192 5.89 -13.67 1.80
C ILE A 192 6.98 -13.07 0.91
N PHE A 193 8.23 -13.09 1.37
CA PHE A 193 9.37 -12.49 0.69
C PHE A 193 10.20 -13.48 -0.13
N ASP A 194 9.98 -14.79 0.05
CA ASP A 194 10.80 -15.82 -0.60
C ASP A 194 10.10 -16.46 -1.80
N GLY A 195 8.77 -16.46 -1.82
CA GLY A 195 8.01 -17.13 -2.86
C GLY A 195 7.39 -18.45 -2.42
N GLU A 196 7.09 -19.34 -3.37
CA GLU A 196 6.41 -20.60 -3.10
C GLU A 196 7.00 -21.76 -3.92
N GLU A 197 7.19 -22.93 -3.28
CA GLU A 197 7.54 -24.19 -3.92
C GLU A 197 6.39 -25.18 -3.74
N TYR A 198 5.88 -25.72 -4.84
CA TYR A 198 4.72 -26.59 -4.87
C TYR A 198 5.02 -27.90 -5.63
N ASP A 199 4.61 -29.03 -5.03
CA ASP A 199 4.68 -30.35 -5.69
C ASP A 199 3.28 -30.91 -5.87
N ALA A 200 2.80 -30.91 -7.11
CA ALA A 200 1.44 -31.35 -7.47
C ALA A 200 1.21 -32.86 -7.32
N ARG A 201 2.27 -33.65 -7.06
CA ARG A 201 2.19 -35.09 -6.78
C ARG A 201 1.74 -35.37 -5.36
N LEU A 202 1.81 -34.38 -4.47
CA LEU A 202 1.48 -34.49 -3.05
C LEU A 202 0.08 -33.96 -2.75
N THR A 203 -0.50 -34.42 -1.64
CA THR A 203 -1.77 -33.92 -1.10
C THR A 203 -1.71 -33.88 0.41
N ASN A 204 -2.70 -33.28 1.06
CA ASN A 204 -2.81 -33.23 2.51
C ASN A 204 -4.29 -33.21 2.97
N ALA A 205 -4.50 -33.29 4.28
CA ALA A 205 -5.83 -33.35 4.88
C ALA A 205 -6.74 -32.13 4.61
N ALA A 206 -6.16 -30.97 4.27
CA ALA A 206 -6.94 -29.79 3.92
C ALA A 206 -7.47 -29.89 2.47
N ARG A 207 -6.65 -30.39 1.56
CA ARG A 207 -6.93 -30.42 0.11
C ARG A 207 -7.62 -31.72 -0.36
N ASP A 208 -7.61 -32.76 0.47
CA ASP A 208 -8.29 -34.03 0.20
C ASP A 208 -9.12 -34.46 1.40
N ALA A 209 -10.43 -34.31 1.27
CA ALA A 209 -11.39 -34.67 2.32
C ALA A 209 -11.58 -36.18 2.52
N ALA A 210 -11.19 -37.01 1.55
CA ALA A 210 -11.38 -38.47 1.59
C ALA A 210 -10.14 -39.22 2.09
N GLY A 211 -8.96 -38.54 2.09
CA GLY A 211 -7.71 -39.20 2.44
C GLY A 211 -7.53 -39.46 3.93
N GLU A 212 -6.83 -40.55 4.27
CA GLU A 212 -6.28 -40.78 5.61
C GLU A 212 -4.85 -40.21 5.68
N PHE A 213 -4.59 -39.40 6.72
CA PHE A 213 -3.31 -38.68 6.87
C PHE A 213 -2.72 -38.93 8.25
N THR A 214 -1.41 -39.18 8.30
CA THR A 214 -0.67 -39.30 9.55
C THR A 214 -0.65 -37.97 10.27
N SER A 215 -1.01 -37.98 11.55
CA SER A 215 -1.03 -36.78 12.41
C SER A 215 0.07 -36.86 13.45
N ALA A 216 0.80 -35.76 13.60
CA ALA A 216 1.67 -35.54 14.75
C ALA A 216 0.89 -35.07 15.99
N GLY A 217 -0.39 -34.73 15.82
CA GLY A 217 -1.24 -34.10 16.83
C GLY A 217 -1.05 -32.60 16.94
N CYS A 218 -1.93 -31.99 17.72
CA CYS A 218 -1.86 -30.57 18.03
C CYS A 218 -1.45 -30.30 19.48
N GLU A 219 -0.88 -29.14 19.74
CA GLU A 219 -0.61 -28.57 21.05
C GLU A 219 -1.21 -27.17 21.15
N ARG A 220 -1.53 -26.74 22.38
CA ARG A 220 -2.00 -25.38 22.62
C ARG A 220 -0.88 -24.38 22.35
N ASN A 221 -1.15 -23.39 21.52
CA ASN A 221 -0.27 -22.24 21.31
C ASN A 221 -0.66 -21.11 22.26
N ASN A 222 0.30 -20.51 22.93
CA ASN A 222 0.09 -19.40 23.86
C ASN A 222 0.92 -18.15 23.51
N GLU A 223 1.44 -18.06 22.29
CA GLU A 223 2.30 -16.95 21.89
C GLU A 223 1.52 -15.64 21.76
N PHE A 224 0.34 -15.65 21.11
CA PHE A 224 -0.44 -14.45 20.94
C PHE A 224 -1.35 -14.15 22.14
N LYS A 225 -1.23 -12.94 22.68
CA LYS A 225 -2.01 -12.44 23.85
C LYS A 225 -2.85 -11.20 23.55
N GLY A 226 -2.77 -10.70 22.33
CA GLY A 226 -3.50 -9.52 21.88
C GLY A 226 -4.99 -9.78 21.61
N VAL A 227 -5.63 -8.83 20.99
CA VAL A 227 -7.06 -8.89 20.65
C VAL A 227 -7.27 -9.46 19.25
N ILE A 228 -8.38 -10.18 19.06
CA ILE A 228 -8.85 -10.62 17.75
C ILE A 228 -10.08 -9.77 17.41
N LEU A 229 -10.00 -9.04 16.29
CA LEU A 229 -11.05 -8.15 15.79
C LEU A 229 -11.63 -8.71 14.49
N PRO A 230 -12.90 -8.46 14.17
CA PRO A 230 -13.42 -8.71 12.82
C PRO A 230 -12.64 -7.91 11.78
N SER A 231 -12.29 -8.54 10.66
CA SER A 231 -11.67 -7.83 9.54
C SER A 231 -12.67 -6.94 8.82
N ALA A 232 -12.27 -5.69 8.55
CA ALA A 232 -13.08 -4.70 7.85
C ALA A 232 -12.18 -3.73 7.07
N GLY A 233 -12.22 -3.82 5.73
CA GLY A 233 -11.75 -2.77 4.83
C GLY A 233 -10.30 -2.82 4.36
N ALA A 234 -9.51 -3.85 4.75
CA ALA A 234 -8.14 -4.01 4.24
C ALA A 234 -7.84 -5.46 3.82
N GLU A 235 -8.89 -6.19 3.48
CA GLU A 235 -8.80 -7.55 2.97
C GLU A 235 -8.06 -7.57 1.64
N ILE A 236 -7.21 -8.58 1.46
CA ILE A 236 -6.42 -8.73 0.24
C ILE A 236 -7.18 -9.64 -0.72
N VAL A 237 -7.31 -9.22 -1.97
CA VAL A 237 -8.01 -9.94 -3.03
C VAL A 237 -7.18 -10.08 -4.30
N LEU A 238 -7.54 -11.06 -5.12
CA LEU A 238 -7.05 -11.22 -6.50
C LEU A 238 -7.97 -10.44 -7.45
N ARG A 239 -7.44 -9.49 -8.20
CA ARG A 239 -8.16 -8.73 -9.22
C ARG A 239 -8.10 -9.46 -10.58
N TRP A 240 -8.90 -10.51 -10.71
CA TRP A 240 -8.99 -11.29 -11.95
C TRP A 240 -9.49 -10.47 -13.14
N ASP A 241 -10.28 -9.45 -12.91
CA ASP A 241 -10.75 -8.47 -13.88
C ASP A 241 -9.60 -7.67 -14.53
N LEU A 242 -8.50 -7.48 -13.80
CA LEU A 242 -7.28 -6.81 -14.26
C LEU A 242 -6.18 -7.78 -14.71
N ALA A 243 -6.44 -9.08 -14.78
CA ALA A 243 -5.43 -10.08 -15.09
C ALA A 243 -4.87 -9.93 -16.53
N MET A 244 -3.54 -9.87 -16.63
CA MET A 244 -2.81 -9.70 -17.89
C MET A 244 -2.36 -11.06 -18.42
N LYS A 245 -3.07 -11.58 -19.43
CA LYS A 245 -2.84 -12.91 -20.00
C LYS A 245 -1.86 -12.89 -21.17
N ARG A 246 -1.03 -13.95 -21.26
CA ARG A 246 -0.06 -14.19 -22.33
C ARG A 246 -0.05 -15.67 -22.72
N GLY A 247 0.48 -15.97 -23.90
CA GLY A 247 0.63 -17.33 -24.42
C GLY A 247 -0.28 -17.64 -25.61
N PRO A 248 -0.32 -18.89 -26.10
CA PRO A 248 0.43 -20.04 -25.56
C PRO A 248 1.94 -20.00 -25.83
N TYR A 249 2.70 -20.75 -25.01
CA TYR A 249 4.15 -20.91 -25.14
C TYR A 249 4.56 -22.36 -24.93
N VAL A 250 5.76 -22.72 -25.41
CA VAL A 250 6.43 -23.97 -25.08
C VAL A 250 7.81 -23.64 -24.49
N VAL A 251 8.11 -24.16 -23.32
CA VAL A 251 9.43 -24.02 -22.67
C VAL A 251 10.15 -25.34 -22.76
N LYS A 252 11.34 -25.37 -23.40
CA LYS A 252 12.16 -26.56 -23.52
C LYS A 252 13.32 -26.56 -22.51
N PRO A 253 13.90 -27.73 -22.16
CA PRO A 253 15.07 -27.80 -21.31
C PRO A 253 16.20 -26.93 -21.84
N GLY A 254 16.81 -26.12 -20.94
CA GLY A 254 17.92 -25.21 -21.28
C GLY A 254 17.50 -23.91 -21.97
N GLU A 255 16.22 -23.71 -22.29
CA GLU A 255 15.68 -22.46 -22.80
C GLU A 255 15.17 -21.61 -21.63
N THR A 256 15.26 -20.27 -21.78
CA THR A 256 14.66 -19.29 -20.88
C THR A 256 13.60 -18.50 -21.66
N LEU A 257 12.35 -18.61 -21.23
CA LEU A 257 11.26 -17.77 -21.74
C LEU A 257 11.14 -16.52 -20.87
N VAL A 258 11.21 -15.33 -21.47
CA VAL A 258 10.88 -14.06 -20.80
C VAL A 258 9.52 -13.59 -21.25
N VAL A 259 8.60 -13.45 -20.29
CA VAL A 259 7.22 -12.97 -20.53
C VAL A 259 7.10 -11.53 -20.06
N ASP A 260 6.72 -10.60 -20.96
CA ASP A 260 6.33 -9.23 -20.61
C ASP A 260 4.80 -9.16 -20.47
N PHE A 261 4.30 -8.86 -19.28
CA PHE A 261 2.88 -8.64 -19.04
C PHE A 261 2.40 -7.25 -19.48
N GLY A 262 3.32 -6.32 -19.72
CA GLY A 262 3.03 -4.96 -20.17
C GLY A 262 2.71 -3.99 -19.02
N GLN A 263 2.52 -4.47 -17.79
CA GLN A 263 2.22 -3.68 -16.62
C GLN A 263 2.96 -4.22 -15.40
N ASN A 264 3.66 -3.35 -14.68
CA ASN A 264 4.22 -3.65 -13.36
C ASN A 264 3.10 -3.61 -12.30
N CYS A 265 3.01 -4.62 -11.44
CA CYS A 265 2.04 -4.65 -10.35
C CYS A 265 2.50 -5.56 -9.20
N ALA A 266 1.93 -5.36 -8.01
CA ALA A 266 1.87 -6.42 -7.02
C ALA A 266 0.92 -7.50 -7.52
N GLY A 267 1.38 -8.74 -7.64
CA GLY A 267 0.58 -9.80 -8.22
C GLY A 267 1.16 -11.20 -8.02
N VAL A 268 0.43 -12.17 -8.48
CA VAL A 268 0.85 -13.57 -8.57
C VAL A 268 0.78 -14.06 -10.00
N PRO A 269 1.77 -14.86 -10.45
CA PRO A 269 1.67 -15.54 -11.73
C PRO A 269 0.70 -16.72 -11.64
N ALA A 270 -0.27 -16.76 -12.53
CA ALA A 270 -1.21 -17.87 -12.67
C ALA A 270 -0.95 -18.62 -13.96
N PHE A 271 -0.85 -19.93 -13.85
CA PHE A 271 -0.49 -20.83 -14.96
C PHE A 271 -1.63 -21.77 -15.30
N CYS A 272 -1.80 -22.02 -16.60
CA CYS A 272 -2.51 -23.16 -17.14
C CYS A 272 -1.53 -23.92 -18.03
N PHE A 273 -1.12 -25.12 -17.64
CA PHE A 273 0.04 -25.78 -18.21
C PHE A 273 -0.02 -27.31 -18.09
N SER A 274 0.84 -27.98 -18.83
CA SER A 274 1.02 -29.43 -18.77
C SER A 274 2.46 -29.81 -19.06
N ALA A 275 2.93 -30.88 -18.38
CA ALA A 275 4.21 -31.49 -18.61
C ALA A 275 4.20 -32.94 -18.11
N LYS A 276 5.30 -33.67 -18.31
CA LYS A 276 5.46 -34.99 -17.71
C LYS A 276 5.53 -34.90 -16.18
N PRO A 277 4.93 -35.83 -15.42
CA PRO A 277 5.08 -35.89 -13.98
C PRO A 277 6.54 -35.87 -13.55
N GLY A 278 6.84 -35.04 -12.53
CA GLY A 278 8.19 -34.80 -12.00
C GLY A 278 8.99 -33.73 -12.76
N THR A 279 8.49 -33.19 -13.86
CA THR A 279 9.06 -31.97 -14.48
C THR A 279 8.99 -30.83 -13.46
N VAL A 280 10.04 -30.01 -13.41
CA VAL A 280 10.11 -28.84 -12.53
C VAL A 280 10.13 -27.57 -13.38
N LEU A 281 9.18 -26.68 -13.16
CA LEU A 281 9.16 -25.32 -13.71
C LEU A 281 9.65 -24.34 -12.62
N THR A 282 10.54 -23.42 -13.02
CA THR A 282 10.98 -22.30 -12.16
C THR A 282 10.64 -20.98 -12.84
N ALA A 283 9.96 -20.10 -12.10
CA ALA A 283 9.60 -18.76 -12.58
C ALA A 283 10.17 -17.68 -11.65
N LEU A 284 10.88 -16.72 -12.25
CA LEU A 284 11.60 -15.65 -11.56
C LEU A 284 11.01 -14.29 -11.96
N PRO A 285 10.39 -13.56 -11.03
CA PRO A 285 9.80 -12.25 -11.31
C PRO A 285 10.85 -11.12 -11.28
N GLY A 286 10.55 -10.02 -11.98
CA GLY A 286 11.28 -8.76 -11.92
C GLY A 286 10.52 -7.62 -12.58
N GLU A 287 10.91 -6.40 -12.24
CA GLU A 287 10.20 -5.19 -12.67
C GLU A 287 10.69 -4.66 -14.03
N MET A 288 11.95 -4.89 -14.37
CA MET A 288 12.62 -4.34 -15.54
C MET A 288 13.42 -5.42 -16.29
N LEU A 289 13.83 -5.12 -17.51
CA LEU A 289 14.80 -5.90 -18.26
C LEU A 289 16.18 -5.22 -18.25
N ASN A 290 17.24 -6.01 -18.24
CA ASN A 290 18.59 -5.50 -18.40
C ASN A 290 18.73 -4.80 -19.77
N ASP A 291 19.16 -3.55 -19.76
CA ASP A 291 19.34 -2.73 -20.97
C ASP A 291 20.73 -2.87 -21.60
N ALA A 292 21.67 -3.47 -20.89
CA ALA A 292 23.03 -3.75 -21.30
C ALA A 292 23.48 -5.13 -20.76
N ASP A 293 24.69 -5.55 -21.11
CA ASP A 293 25.27 -6.78 -20.56
C ASP A 293 25.70 -6.61 -19.09
N LYS A 294 25.81 -7.72 -18.38
CA LYS A 294 26.13 -7.79 -16.95
C LYS A 294 27.35 -6.92 -16.59
N GLY A 295 27.20 -6.09 -15.56
CA GLY A 295 28.22 -5.19 -15.06
C GLY A 295 28.32 -3.86 -15.82
N GLN A 296 27.50 -3.66 -16.85
CA GLN A 296 27.38 -2.40 -17.57
C GLN A 296 26.09 -1.71 -17.17
N ARG A 297 26.13 -0.40 -16.96
CA ARG A 297 24.93 0.43 -16.69
C ARG A 297 24.06 -0.07 -15.53
N GLY A 298 24.65 -0.75 -14.54
CA GLY A 298 23.91 -1.36 -13.43
C GLY A 298 23.21 -2.67 -13.76
N SER A 299 23.41 -3.25 -14.95
CA SER A 299 22.81 -4.53 -15.36
C SER A 299 23.41 -5.73 -14.60
N ASP A 300 22.57 -6.69 -14.19
CA ASP A 300 22.97 -7.90 -13.44
C ASP A 300 22.98 -9.18 -14.29
N GLY A 301 22.52 -9.11 -15.53
CA GLY A 301 22.44 -10.21 -16.48
C GLY A 301 22.70 -9.78 -17.93
N PRO A 302 22.55 -10.68 -18.89
CA PRO A 302 22.61 -10.34 -20.32
C PRO A 302 21.51 -9.34 -20.70
N LYS A 303 21.79 -8.51 -21.71
CA LYS A 303 20.80 -7.60 -22.26
C LYS A 303 19.50 -8.35 -22.62
N GLY A 304 18.34 -7.81 -22.17
CA GLY A 304 17.01 -8.39 -22.39
C GLY A 304 16.60 -9.48 -21.40
N SER A 305 17.48 -9.91 -20.49
CA SER A 305 17.10 -10.75 -19.35
C SER A 305 16.38 -9.94 -18.27
N VAL A 306 15.65 -10.61 -17.39
CA VAL A 306 14.96 -9.96 -16.28
C VAL A 306 15.98 -9.41 -15.29
N TYR A 307 15.91 -8.09 -15.00
CA TYR A 307 16.74 -7.43 -14.00
C TYR A 307 16.21 -7.73 -12.59
N ARG A 308 17.07 -8.18 -11.68
CA ARG A 308 16.70 -8.66 -10.34
C ARG A 308 17.55 -8.11 -9.19
N GLU A 309 18.62 -7.37 -9.47
CA GLU A 309 19.52 -6.84 -8.44
C GLU A 309 18.78 -5.96 -7.42
N ASN A 310 17.78 -5.19 -7.88
CA ASN A 310 16.95 -4.34 -7.01
C ASN A 310 16.01 -5.11 -6.05
N LEU A 311 15.95 -6.43 -6.14
CA LEU A 311 15.22 -7.27 -5.18
C LEU A 311 16.02 -7.47 -3.87
N ARG A 312 17.29 -7.05 -3.82
CA ARG A 312 18.20 -7.11 -2.68
C ARG A 312 18.36 -8.56 -2.15
N MET A 313 18.21 -8.75 -0.84
CA MET A 313 18.32 -10.07 -0.19
C MET A 313 17.22 -11.06 -0.61
N ALA A 314 16.09 -10.56 -1.19
CA ALA A 314 15.03 -11.42 -1.71
C ALA A 314 15.36 -12.03 -3.07
N ASN A 315 16.42 -11.58 -3.75
CA ASN A 315 16.74 -11.99 -5.12
C ASN A 315 16.81 -13.51 -5.29
N ASP A 316 17.55 -14.22 -4.45
CA ASP A 316 17.72 -15.66 -4.56
C ASP A 316 16.48 -16.47 -4.12
N GLY A 317 15.69 -15.95 -3.18
CA GLY A 317 14.50 -16.60 -2.63
C GLY A 317 13.24 -16.37 -3.43
N MET A 318 13.13 -15.21 -4.08
CA MET A 318 11.91 -14.75 -4.73
C MET A 318 11.66 -15.48 -6.04
N ARG A 319 10.91 -16.59 -5.94
CA ARG A 319 10.62 -17.47 -7.07
C ARG A 319 9.35 -18.28 -6.86
N VAL A 320 8.82 -18.81 -7.96
CA VAL A 320 7.85 -19.89 -7.97
C VAL A 320 8.52 -21.15 -8.50
N VAL A 321 8.44 -22.25 -7.78
CA VAL A 321 8.89 -23.58 -8.21
C VAL A 321 7.68 -24.51 -8.21
N TYR A 322 7.43 -25.15 -9.34
CA TYR A 322 6.30 -26.06 -9.49
C TYR A 322 6.77 -27.39 -10.03
N THR A 323 6.49 -28.48 -9.30
CA THR A 323 6.72 -29.86 -9.74
C THR A 323 5.42 -30.46 -10.24
N PHE A 324 5.41 -30.90 -11.50
CA PHE A 324 4.22 -31.41 -12.17
C PHE A 324 3.77 -32.76 -11.64
N GLY A 325 2.45 -32.88 -11.42
CA GLY A 325 1.75 -34.14 -11.23
C GLY A 325 1.27 -34.72 -12.58
N GLU A 326 0.25 -35.57 -12.56
CA GLU A 326 -0.36 -36.11 -13.77
C GLU A 326 -1.44 -35.18 -14.35
N GLY A 327 -1.44 -35.04 -15.68
CA GLY A 327 -2.47 -34.31 -16.40
C GLY A 327 -2.15 -32.85 -16.64
N GLU A 328 -3.20 -32.09 -16.89
CA GLU A 328 -3.18 -30.64 -17.03
C GLU A 328 -3.43 -29.98 -15.66
N ASP A 329 -2.64 -29.00 -15.32
CA ASP A 329 -2.74 -28.29 -14.06
C ASP A 329 -3.06 -26.81 -14.23
N MET A 330 -3.74 -26.26 -13.24
CA MET A 330 -3.86 -24.84 -13.00
C MET A 330 -3.23 -24.53 -11.64
N TYR A 331 -2.41 -23.49 -11.60
CA TYR A 331 -1.69 -23.13 -10.39
C TYR A 331 -1.44 -21.62 -10.31
N PHE A 332 -1.52 -21.09 -9.13
CA PHE A 332 -0.97 -19.81 -8.72
C PHE A 332 -0.53 -19.90 -7.25
N PRO A 333 0.55 -19.20 -6.83
CA PRO A 333 1.01 -19.21 -5.44
C PRO A 333 0.00 -18.51 -4.54
N MET A 334 -0.28 -19.10 -3.38
CA MET A 334 -1.31 -18.61 -2.44
C MET A 334 -0.71 -17.91 -1.22
N TYR A 335 0.56 -18.14 -0.90
CA TYR A 335 1.17 -17.70 0.36
C TYR A 335 2.18 -16.57 0.19
N THR A 336 2.28 -15.99 -1.01
CA THR A 336 3.22 -14.94 -1.38
C THR A 336 2.59 -14.00 -2.41
N PHE A 337 3.27 -12.91 -2.72
CA PHE A 337 3.05 -12.04 -3.87
C PHE A 337 4.37 -11.43 -4.33
N PHE A 338 4.40 -10.94 -5.54
CA PHE A 338 5.58 -10.35 -6.17
C PHE A 338 5.24 -8.99 -6.74
N GLY A 339 6.22 -8.06 -6.75
CA GLY A 339 6.17 -6.85 -7.56
C GLY A 339 6.90 -7.11 -8.87
N TYR A 340 6.19 -7.15 -10.01
CA TYR A 340 6.81 -7.52 -11.27
C TYR A 340 6.01 -7.08 -12.50
N ARG A 341 6.74 -6.90 -13.60
CA ARG A 341 6.20 -6.80 -14.96
C ARG A 341 6.64 -7.98 -15.82
N TYR A 342 7.82 -8.50 -15.54
CA TYR A 342 8.46 -9.56 -16.33
C TYR A 342 8.58 -10.83 -15.52
N LEU A 343 8.46 -11.97 -16.22
CA LEU A 343 8.64 -13.30 -15.62
C LEU A 343 9.61 -14.11 -16.50
N SER A 344 10.73 -14.55 -15.89
CA SER A 344 11.67 -15.46 -16.52
C SER A 344 11.29 -16.88 -16.15
N ILE A 345 11.05 -17.75 -17.13
CA ILE A 345 10.58 -19.13 -16.94
C ILE A 345 11.57 -20.11 -17.53
N THR A 346 11.96 -21.12 -16.73
CA THR A 346 12.79 -22.27 -17.15
C THR A 346 12.13 -23.58 -16.73
N ALA A 347 12.48 -24.68 -17.38
CA ALA A 347 11.95 -25.99 -17.04
C ALA A 347 12.99 -27.10 -17.21
N THR A 348 12.85 -28.21 -16.44
CA THR A 348 13.74 -29.39 -16.52
C THR A 348 13.39 -30.35 -17.64
N ASP A 349 12.16 -30.32 -18.18
CA ASP A 349 11.68 -30.99 -19.37
C ASP A 349 10.72 -30.06 -20.11
N THR A 350 10.22 -30.44 -21.28
CA THR A 350 9.29 -29.63 -22.07
C THR A 350 7.98 -29.37 -21.33
N VAL A 351 7.62 -28.09 -21.21
CA VAL A 351 6.36 -27.61 -20.60
C VAL A 351 5.53 -26.90 -21.66
N GLU A 352 4.27 -27.28 -21.79
CA GLU A 352 3.28 -26.57 -22.58
C GLU A 352 2.53 -25.57 -21.68
N LEU A 353 2.77 -24.29 -21.90
CA LEU A 353 2.04 -23.20 -21.22
C LEU A 353 0.86 -22.78 -22.12
N LYS A 354 -0.33 -23.25 -21.85
CA LYS A 354 -1.54 -22.82 -22.56
C LYS A 354 -1.87 -21.36 -22.29
N CYS A 355 -1.62 -20.92 -21.06
CA CYS A 355 -1.76 -19.55 -20.62
C CYS A 355 -0.86 -19.29 -19.42
N VAL A 356 -0.28 -18.12 -19.37
CA VAL A 356 0.29 -17.53 -18.15
C VAL A 356 -0.31 -16.13 -17.94
N ALA A 357 -0.73 -15.81 -16.73
CA ALA A 357 -1.30 -14.50 -16.41
C ALA A 357 -0.59 -13.88 -15.22
N SER A 358 -0.45 -12.55 -15.22
CA SER A 358 -0.17 -11.80 -14.01
C SER A 358 -1.50 -11.35 -13.43
N VAL A 359 -1.83 -11.79 -12.20
CA VAL A 359 -3.07 -11.45 -11.50
C VAL A 359 -2.75 -10.49 -10.38
N PRO A 360 -3.24 -9.24 -10.44
CA PRO A 360 -2.97 -8.26 -9.40
C PRO A 360 -3.52 -8.66 -8.04
N VAL A 361 -2.75 -8.35 -7.00
CA VAL A 361 -3.05 -8.58 -5.58
C VAL A 361 -3.13 -7.23 -4.89
N THR A 362 -4.24 -6.93 -4.23
CA THR A 362 -4.49 -5.61 -3.63
C THR A 362 -5.57 -5.67 -2.56
N SER A 363 -5.64 -4.65 -1.70
CA SER A 363 -6.81 -4.40 -0.83
C SER A 363 -7.83 -3.43 -1.46
N ILE A 364 -7.61 -2.97 -2.68
CA ILE A 364 -8.55 -2.11 -3.42
C ILE A 364 -9.39 -2.97 -4.35
N THR A 365 -10.65 -3.17 -4.00
CA THR A 365 -11.61 -3.90 -4.85
C THR A 365 -12.14 -3.01 -5.98
N GLU A 366 -12.79 -3.60 -6.99
CA GLU A 366 -13.39 -2.85 -8.09
C GLU A 366 -14.45 -1.84 -7.59
N GLU A 367 -15.25 -2.25 -6.59
CA GLU A 367 -16.31 -1.41 -6.03
C GLU A 367 -15.75 -0.20 -5.24
N MET A 368 -14.53 -0.31 -4.74
CA MET A 368 -13.86 0.79 -4.03
C MET A 368 -13.33 1.86 -4.99
N GLU A 369 -13.08 1.56 -6.26
CA GLU A 369 -12.57 2.54 -7.21
C GLU A 369 -13.61 3.64 -7.48
N THR A 370 -13.26 4.91 -7.22
CA THR A 370 -14.18 6.05 -7.20
C THR A 370 -13.86 7.14 -8.22
N GLY A 371 -12.59 7.28 -8.57
CA GLY A 371 -12.12 8.36 -9.43
C GLY A 371 -11.78 7.93 -10.84
N SER A 372 -12.01 8.82 -11.80
CA SER A 372 -11.57 8.68 -13.19
C SER A 372 -11.06 10.01 -13.72
N LEU A 373 -9.93 9.97 -14.43
CA LEU A 373 -9.29 11.12 -15.08
C LEU A 373 -8.86 10.73 -16.49
N GLU A 374 -9.19 11.58 -17.45
CA GLU A 374 -8.71 11.52 -18.84
C GLU A 374 -8.39 12.93 -19.34
N THR A 375 -7.31 13.09 -20.05
CA THR A 375 -6.88 14.36 -20.65
C THR A 375 -6.63 14.20 -22.14
N GLY A 376 -6.46 15.29 -22.87
CA GLY A 376 -6.06 15.25 -24.26
C GLY A 376 -4.58 14.87 -24.50
N ASP A 377 -3.78 14.78 -23.42
CA ASP A 377 -2.36 14.43 -23.47
C ASP A 377 -2.16 12.95 -23.10
N ALA A 378 -1.59 12.17 -24.03
CA ALA A 378 -1.41 10.72 -23.86
C ALA A 378 -0.41 10.37 -22.76
N ASP A 379 0.63 11.17 -22.56
CA ASP A 379 1.68 10.91 -21.58
C ASP A 379 1.21 11.26 -20.17
N VAL A 380 0.39 12.32 -20.03
CA VAL A 380 -0.31 12.63 -18.77
C VAL A 380 -1.32 11.53 -18.43
N ASN A 381 -2.03 10.97 -19.41
CA ASN A 381 -2.92 9.83 -19.18
C ASN A 381 -2.13 8.58 -18.75
N LYS A 382 -0.93 8.38 -19.31
CA LYS A 382 -0.05 7.31 -18.85
C LYS A 382 0.46 7.54 -17.43
N LEU A 383 0.79 8.77 -17.06
CA LEU A 383 1.12 9.15 -15.68
C LEU A 383 -0.03 8.86 -14.72
N ILE A 384 -1.26 9.27 -15.06
CA ILE A 384 -2.47 8.99 -14.26
C ILE A 384 -2.65 7.47 -14.07
N SER A 385 -2.49 6.69 -15.13
CA SER A 385 -2.49 5.22 -15.06
C SER A 385 -1.40 4.68 -14.13
N ASN A 386 -0.17 5.21 -14.22
CA ASN A 386 0.94 4.79 -13.37
C ASN A 386 0.67 5.08 -11.88
N VAL A 387 0.02 6.21 -11.56
CA VAL A 387 -0.41 6.55 -10.20
C VAL A 387 -1.43 5.54 -9.67
N ARG A 388 -2.47 5.21 -10.47
CA ARG A 388 -3.48 4.22 -10.09
C ARG A 388 -2.84 2.84 -9.86
N TRP A 389 -1.97 2.37 -10.74
CA TRP A 389 -1.29 1.09 -10.60
C TRP A 389 -0.32 1.05 -9.43
N GLY A 390 0.34 2.16 -9.12
CA GLY A 390 1.15 2.31 -7.90
C GLY A 390 0.32 2.10 -6.64
N GLN A 391 -0.89 2.69 -6.56
CA GLN A 391 -1.80 2.50 -5.43
C GLN A 391 -2.31 1.06 -5.34
N LEU A 392 -2.81 0.48 -6.45
CA LEU A 392 -3.29 -0.91 -6.48
C LEU A 392 -2.22 -1.89 -6.01
N SER A 393 -0.95 -1.62 -6.33
CA SER A 393 0.18 -2.48 -5.96
C SER A 393 0.59 -2.35 -4.49
N ASN A 394 0.37 -1.20 -3.88
CA ASN A 394 0.93 -0.88 -2.57
C ASN A 394 -0.12 -0.74 -1.46
N TYR A 395 -1.41 -0.63 -1.76
CA TYR A 395 -2.47 -0.74 -0.76
C TYR A 395 -2.83 -2.22 -0.59
N LEU A 396 -2.02 -2.93 0.22
CA LEU A 396 -2.06 -4.37 0.39
C LEU A 396 -1.95 -4.72 1.89
N SER A 397 -3.11 -4.78 2.58
CA SER A 397 -3.28 -4.89 4.03
C SER A 397 -2.80 -3.67 4.80
N VAL A 398 -1.68 -3.10 4.41
CA VAL A 398 -1.12 -1.81 4.87
C VAL A 398 -0.67 -1.03 3.62
N PRO A 399 -0.49 0.29 3.69
CA PRO A 399 0.06 1.06 2.57
C PRO A 399 1.58 0.81 2.49
N THR A 400 1.99 -0.25 1.75
CA THR A 400 3.41 -0.60 1.59
C THR A 400 4.13 0.40 0.69
N ASP A 401 5.41 0.64 0.94
CA ASP A 401 6.26 1.49 0.10
C ASP A 401 6.48 0.92 -1.29
N CYS A 402 6.70 -0.38 -1.36
CA CYS A 402 7.04 -1.10 -2.59
C CYS A 402 6.55 -2.55 -2.53
N PRO A 403 6.33 -3.25 -3.68
CA PRO A 403 5.86 -4.64 -3.67
C PRO A 403 6.93 -5.68 -4.00
N GLN A 404 8.16 -5.31 -4.44
CA GLN A 404 9.06 -6.24 -5.13
C GLN A 404 10.22 -6.78 -4.29
N ARG A 405 10.70 -6.02 -3.29
CA ARG A 405 11.95 -6.33 -2.56
C ARG A 405 11.70 -6.76 -1.11
N ASN A 406 12.77 -6.97 -0.38
CA ASN A 406 12.76 -7.32 1.05
C ASN A 406 12.46 -6.11 1.98
N GLU A 407 11.43 -5.35 1.67
CA GLU A 407 10.89 -4.22 2.42
C GLU A 407 9.37 -4.39 2.57
N ARG A 408 8.53 -3.82 1.73
CA ARG A 408 7.07 -3.99 1.72
C ARG A 408 6.45 -3.64 3.06
N LEU A 409 6.81 -2.47 3.59
CA LEU A 409 6.43 -1.99 4.91
C LEU A 409 5.51 -0.77 4.79
N GLY A 410 4.69 -0.55 5.82
CA GLY A 410 3.80 0.61 5.90
C GLY A 410 4.55 1.90 6.24
N TRP A 411 5.40 2.37 5.32
CA TRP A 411 6.14 3.61 5.47
C TRP A 411 5.20 4.81 5.57
N MET A 412 5.34 5.56 6.65
CA MET A 412 4.36 6.56 7.03
C MET A 412 4.45 7.82 6.16
N ALA A 413 5.65 8.20 5.69
CA ALA A 413 5.77 9.35 4.78
C ALA A 413 5.08 9.09 3.44
N ASP A 414 5.37 7.95 2.81
CA ASP A 414 4.73 7.55 1.55
C ASP A 414 3.22 7.62 1.67
N THR A 415 2.69 7.12 2.78
CA THR A 415 1.27 7.12 3.06
C THR A 415 0.70 8.52 3.19
N GLN A 416 1.32 9.40 3.99
CA GLN A 416 0.75 10.72 4.24
C GLN A 416 0.81 11.63 3.02
N VAL A 417 1.89 11.56 2.22
CA VAL A 417 1.98 12.40 1.01
C VAL A 417 0.97 11.98 -0.06
N PHE A 418 0.60 10.71 -0.11
CA PHE A 418 -0.29 10.16 -1.14
C PHE A 418 -1.76 10.00 -0.69
N ALA A 419 -2.06 10.14 0.60
CA ALA A 419 -3.38 9.81 1.16
C ALA A 419 -4.55 10.49 0.42
N GLU A 420 -4.41 11.76 0.02
CA GLU A 420 -5.44 12.50 -0.71
C GLU A 420 -5.62 11.96 -2.14
N THR A 421 -4.54 11.67 -2.86
CA THR A 421 -4.60 11.00 -4.17
C THR A 421 -5.27 9.64 -4.05
N GLY A 422 -4.87 8.87 -3.02
CA GLY A 422 -5.45 7.56 -2.75
C GLY A 422 -6.96 7.62 -2.50
N ALA A 423 -7.43 8.66 -1.82
CA ALA A 423 -8.84 8.88 -1.52
C ALA A 423 -9.67 9.32 -2.75
N PHE A 424 -9.06 10.01 -3.71
CA PHE A 424 -9.71 10.28 -5.00
C PHE A 424 -9.85 9.02 -5.86
N ASN A 425 -8.81 8.18 -5.90
CA ASN A 425 -8.81 6.99 -6.73
C ASN A 425 -9.76 5.90 -6.20
N ALA A 426 -9.92 5.80 -4.85
CA ALA A 426 -10.74 4.77 -4.22
C ALA A 426 -11.32 5.23 -2.87
N ASP A 427 -12.45 4.65 -2.43
CA ASP A 427 -12.92 4.81 -1.04
C ASP A 427 -11.99 4.02 -0.09
N THR A 428 -10.99 4.72 0.41
CA THR A 428 -9.95 4.18 1.28
C THR A 428 -10.25 4.36 2.78
N ALA A 429 -11.43 4.86 3.17
CA ALA A 429 -11.71 5.15 4.56
C ALA A 429 -11.56 3.91 5.47
N ALA A 430 -12.20 2.79 5.11
CA ALA A 430 -12.10 1.56 5.89
C ALA A 430 -10.68 0.99 5.92
N PHE A 431 -9.93 1.08 4.81
CA PHE A 431 -8.52 0.71 4.73
C PHE A 431 -7.68 1.53 5.73
N PHE A 432 -7.90 2.84 5.81
CA PHE A 432 -7.20 3.70 6.75
C PHE A 432 -7.66 3.53 8.20
N HIS A 433 -8.92 3.20 8.49
CA HIS A 433 -9.34 2.80 9.84
C HIS A 433 -8.53 1.61 10.36
N LYS A 434 -8.36 0.58 9.51
CA LYS A 434 -7.50 -0.57 9.85
C LYS A 434 -6.05 -0.15 10.06
N TRP A 435 -5.46 0.60 9.12
CA TRP A 435 -4.06 0.98 9.23
C TRP A 435 -3.79 1.94 10.40
N MET A 436 -4.68 2.88 10.69
CA MET A 436 -4.59 3.74 11.87
C MET A 436 -4.66 2.95 13.19
N ARG A 437 -5.29 1.78 13.20
CA ARG A 437 -5.18 0.85 14.33
C ARG A 437 -3.73 0.34 14.46
N ASP A 438 -3.07 -0.01 13.37
CA ASP A 438 -1.67 -0.43 13.42
C ASP A 438 -0.74 0.71 13.89
N VAL A 439 -1.03 1.96 13.50
CA VAL A 439 -0.32 3.16 13.98
C VAL A 439 -0.49 3.33 15.49
N ARG A 440 -1.74 3.26 16.02
CA ARG A 440 -2.02 3.30 17.46
C ARG A 440 -1.28 2.19 18.23
N ASP A 441 -1.32 0.98 17.69
CA ASP A 441 -0.66 -0.18 18.29
C ASP A 441 0.87 -0.01 18.32
N SER A 442 1.41 0.77 17.39
CA SER A 442 2.85 1.02 17.23
C SER A 442 3.37 2.21 18.04
N GLN A 443 2.49 3.04 18.66
CA GLN A 443 2.90 4.23 19.40
C GLN A 443 3.80 3.89 20.60
N TYR A 444 4.88 4.65 20.75
CA TYR A 444 5.82 4.53 21.88
C TYR A 444 5.25 5.12 23.17
N PRO A 445 5.75 4.67 24.35
CA PRO A 445 5.36 5.25 25.64
C PRO A 445 5.61 6.76 25.75
N SER A 446 6.63 7.31 25.07
CA SER A 446 6.91 8.76 25.00
C SER A 446 5.84 9.56 24.28
N GLY A 447 5.03 8.92 23.45
CA GLY A 447 4.10 9.59 22.54
C GLY A 447 4.58 9.59 21.10
N ALA A 448 5.87 9.37 20.86
CA ALA A 448 6.43 9.26 19.52
C ALA A 448 5.75 8.16 18.71
N LEU A 449 5.74 8.31 17.37
CA LEU A 449 5.33 7.31 16.41
C LEU A 449 6.55 6.82 15.62
N PRO A 450 6.55 5.59 15.10
CA PRO A 450 7.65 5.07 14.29
C PRO A 450 7.62 5.63 12.87
N GLY A 451 8.65 5.33 12.07
CA GLY A 451 8.65 5.62 10.64
C GLY A 451 7.79 4.66 9.82
N VAL A 452 7.50 3.45 10.33
CA VAL A 452 6.65 2.42 9.72
C VAL A 452 5.59 1.91 10.68
N ALA A 453 4.38 1.62 10.17
CA ALA A 453 3.32 0.97 10.95
C ALA A 453 2.66 -0.16 10.13
N PRO A 454 2.48 -1.37 10.73
CA PRO A 454 2.97 -1.77 12.07
C PRO A 454 4.50 -1.77 12.16
N ARG A 455 5.04 -1.67 13.39
CA ARG A 455 6.50 -1.68 13.62
C ARG A 455 7.14 -2.95 13.05
N ALA A 456 8.28 -2.79 12.40
CA ALA A 456 9.05 -3.85 11.75
C ALA A 456 10.55 -3.72 12.06
N GLN A 457 11.40 -4.45 11.36
CA GLN A 457 12.85 -4.40 11.54
C GLN A 457 13.44 -3.04 11.10
N TYR A 458 12.89 -2.46 10.04
CA TYR A 458 13.32 -1.17 9.47
C TYR A 458 12.32 -0.08 9.85
N GLY A 459 12.81 1.15 9.93
CA GLY A 459 11.95 2.32 10.18
C GLY A 459 11.25 2.30 11.55
N ASN A 460 11.79 1.52 12.49
CA ASN A 460 11.23 1.34 13.83
C ASN A 460 11.70 2.41 14.80
N GLU A 461 12.54 3.33 14.35
CA GLU A 461 12.99 4.45 15.18
C GLU A 461 11.84 5.41 15.44
N PRO A 462 11.73 5.92 16.67
CA PRO A 462 10.68 6.88 17.00
C PRO A 462 10.86 8.19 16.27
N MET A 463 9.74 8.81 15.94
CA MET A 463 9.58 10.19 15.52
C MET A 463 10.59 10.72 14.49
N ARG A 464 10.15 10.76 13.25
CA ARG A 464 10.82 11.52 12.18
C ARG A 464 9.77 12.39 11.52
N PHE A 465 10.07 13.70 11.36
CA PHE A 465 9.14 14.60 10.68
C PHE A 465 8.91 14.15 9.23
N GLY A 466 7.71 14.38 8.72
CA GLY A 466 7.27 13.89 7.42
C GLY A 466 6.86 12.41 7.42
N TRP A 467 7.33 11.60 8.38
CA TRP A 467 6.93 10.20 8.56
C TRP A 467 5.88 10.06 9.66
N ALA A 468 6.27 10.29 10.88
CA ALA A 468 5.41 10.12 12.05
C ALA A 468 4.15 11.00 12.01
N ASP A 469 4.20 12.13 11.34
CA ASP A 469 3.08 13.05 11.13
C ASP A 469 1.90 12.43 10.38
N ALA A 470 2.09 11.29 9.69
CA ALA A 470 1.00 10.50 9.14
C ALA A 470 -0.05 10.14 10.20
N GLY A 471 0.36 10.03 11.47
CA GLY A 471 -0.55 9.83 12.60
C GLY A 471 -1.59 10.94 12.78
N VAL A 472 -1.32 12.14 12.29
CA VAL A 472 -2.22 13.30 12.29
C VAL A 472 -2.79 13.56 10.89
N ILE A 473 -1.94 13.54 9.88
CA ILE A 473 -2.29 13.90 8.49
C ILE A 473 -3.31 12.94 7.89
N VAL A 474 -3.17 11.62 8.12
CA VAL A 474 -4.08 10.64 7.54
C VAL A 474 -5.49 10.71 8.13
N PRO A 475 -5.71 10.77 9.46
CA PRO A 475 -7.03 11.03 10.02
C PRO A 475 -7.65 12.35 9.52
N TYR A 476 -6.85 13.41 9.44
CA TYR A 476 -7.30 14.69 8.88
C TYR A 476 -7.74 14.55 7.42
N THR A 477 -6.96 13.85 6.58
CA THR A 477 -7.27 13.64 5.16
C THR A 477 -8.53 12.80 4.97
N VAL A 478 -8.68 11.70 5.72
CA VAL A 478 -9.87 10.82 5.65
C VAL A 478 -11.13 11.60 6.07
N TRP A 479 -11.06 12.34 7.16
CA TRP A 479 -12.18 13.20 7.56
C TRP A 479 -12.50 14.26 6.49
N ARG A 480 -11.48 14.94 5.99
CA ARG A 480 -11.65 15.98 4.97
C ARG A 480 -12.27 15.44 3.69
N HIS A 481 -11.87 14.26 3.27
CA HIS A 481 -12.27 13.67 2.00
C HIS A 481 -13.62 12.94 2.10
N PHE A 482 -13.82 12.16 3.15
CA PHE A 482 -15.02 11.32 3.32
C PHE A 482 -16.06 11.86 4.30
N GLY A 483 -15.77 12.93 5.03
CA GLY A 483 -16.62 13.43 6.11
C GLY A 483 -16.67 12.51 7.33
N ASP A 484 -15.73 11.59 7.44
CA ASP A 484 -15.68 10.54 8.46
C ASP A 484 -15.07 11.06 9.77
N THR A 485 -15.91 11.42 10.74
CA THR A 485 -15.47 11.90 12.04
C THR A 485 -15.02 10.80 12.98
N ALA A 486 -15.45 9.55 12.75
CA ALA A 486 -15.09 8.42 13.61
C ALA A 486 -13.56 8.19 13.61
N ILE A 487 -12.89 8.41 12.48
CA ILE A 487 -11.43 8.27 12.42
C ILE A 487 -10.70 9.27 13.34
N ILE A 488 -11.26 10.48 13.54
CA ILE A 488 -10.72 11.47 14.49
C ILE A 488 -10.91 10.98 15.92
N GLU A 489 -12.12 10.54 16.27
CA GLU A 489 -12.47 10.10 17.61
C GLU A 489 -11.65 8.88 18.03
N GLU A 490 -11.54 7.88 17.16
CA GLU A 490 -10.77 6.67 17.40
C GLU A 490 -9.28 6.92 17.61
N ASN A 491 -8.73 7.95 16.98
CA ASN A 491 -7.30 8.24 16.99
C ASN A 491 -6.93 9.42 17.90
N TRP A 492 -7.90 10.11 18.53
CA TRP A 492 -7.68 11.34 19.27
C TRP A 492 -6.58 11.22 20.32
N ALA A 493 -6.66 10.22 21.19
CA ALA A 493 -5.69 10.05 22.28
C ALA A 493 -4.26 9.80 21.76
N MET A 494 -4.12 9.08 20.65
CA MET A 494 -2.83 8.84 20.01
C MET A 494 -2.30 10.14 19.41
N MET A 495 -3.12 10.87 18.65
CA MET A 495 -2.75 12.14 18.02
C MET A 495 -2.35 13.18 19.07
N GLU A 496 -3.15 13.35 20.13
CA GLU A 496 -2.87 14.31 21.20
C GLU A 496 -1.54 14.02 21.88
N LYS A 497 -1.28 12.76 22.21
CA LYS A 497 -0.03 12.34 22.84
C LYS A 497 1.18 12.53 21.91
N TYR A 498 1.00 12.30 20.61
CA TYR A 498 2.04 12.51 19.60
C TYR A 498 2.38 13.99 19.46
N VAL A 499 1.39 14.87 19.28
CA VAL A 499 1.67 16.31 19.11
C VAL A 499 2.19 16.98 20.38
N ASP A 500 1.89 16.43 21.58
CA ASP A 500 2.53 16.86 22.82
C ASP A 500 4.02 16.57 22.80
N HIS A 501 4.41 15.38 22.37
CA HIS A 501 5.81 15.00 22.21
C HIS A 501 6.52 15.89 21.17
N VAL A 502 5.88 16.14 20.02
CA VAL A 502 6.39 17.08 19.00
C VAL A 502 6.55 18.50 19.58
N ASN A 503 5.58 18.97 20.34
CA ASN A 503 5.63 20.31 20.97
C ASN A 503 6.75 20.46 22.01
N GLU A 504 7.11 19.38 22.70
CA GLU A 504 8.24 19.35 23.64
C GLU A 504 9.58 19.36 22.91
N THR A 505 9.73 18.52 21.89
CA THR A 505 10.98 18.33 21.14
C THR A 505 11.17 19.34 20.01
N LYS A 506 10.06 19.88 19.45
CA LYS A 506 10.02 20.79 18.27
C LYS A 506 10.70 20.23 17.03
N TYR A 507 10.86 18.90 16.96
CA TYR A 507 11.69 18.23 15.98
C TYR A 507 13.13 18.77 15.90
N ASP A 508 13.63 19.38 16.99
CA ASP A 508 15.01 19.82 17.03
C ASP A 508 15.95 18.63 17.02
N PHE A 509 16.91 18.65 16.09
CA PHE A 509 17.83 17.51 15.88
C PHE A 509 18.57 17.12 17.17
N GLU A 510 19.01 18.08 17.98
CA GLU A 510 19.74 17.79 19.24
C GLU A 510 18.82 17.17 20.29
N ALA A 511 17.54 17.56 20.30
CA ALA A 511 16.54 16.99 21.19
C ALA A 511 16.13 15.57 20.81
N THR A 512 16.08 15.26 19.49
CA THR A 512 15.56 13.99 18.98
C THR A 512 16.64 12.97 18.63
N LYS A 513 17.90 13.36 18.49
CA LYS A 513 18.99 12.48 18.00
C LYS A 513 19.17 11.18 18.78
N ALA A 514 18.85 11.16 20.07
CA ALA A 514 18.94 9.95 20.88
C ALA A 514 17.85 8.93 20.54
N GLU A 515 16.69 9.40 20.05
CA GLU A 515 15.55 8.57 19.66
C GLU A 515 15.67 8.09 18.22
N ASN A 516 16.09 8.97 17.30
CA ASN A 516 16.12 8.72 15.87
C ASN A 516 17.49 8.23 15.32
N GLY A 517 18.42 7.90 16.20
CA GLY A 517 19.75 7.41 15.81
C GLY A 517 20.68 8.48 15.24
N GLY A 518 20.38 9.77 15.42
CA GLY A 518 21.20 10.90 14.98
C GLY A 518 21.18 11.16 13.48
N TYR A 519 20.09 10.76 12.79
CA TYR A 519 19.91 10.91 11.35
C TYR A 519 18.44 11.25 11.03
N GLU A 520 18.20 12.14 10.06
CA GLU A 520 16.86 12.46 9.55
C GLU A 520 16.78 12.15 8.06
N TRP A 521 15.58 11.69 7.63
CA TRP A 521 15.33 11.41 6.22
C TRP A 521 15.02 12.68 5.41
N ALA A 522 14.56 13.75 6.08
CA ALA A 522 14.27 15.06 5.51
C ALA A 522 13.39 14.98 4.25
N ASP A 523 13.70 15.77 3.22
CA ASP A 523 13.04 15.65 1.92
C ASP A 523 13.67 14.49 1.13
N TRP A 524 13.20 13.27 1.43
CA TRP A 524 13.77 12.01 0.99
C TRP A 524 13.90 11.94 -0.53
N VAL A 525 15.05 11.45 -1.00
CA VAL A 525 15.43 11.29 -2.42
C VAL A 525 15.34 12.57 -3.25
N SER A 526 15.45 13.75 -2.62
CA SER A 526 15.58 15.03 -3.32
C SER A 526 16.98 15.20 -3.93
N PHE A 527 17.07 16.01 -5.00
CA PHE A 527 18.33 16.45 -5.58
C PHE A 527 18.83 17.80 -5.00
N GLU A 528 18.18 18.27 -3.97
CA GLU A 528 18.57 19.52 -3.32
C GLU A 528 19.87 19.38 -2.52
N LYS A 529 20.55 20.50 -2.34
CA LYS A 529 21.90 20.57 -1.77
C LYS A 529 22.06 19.88 -0.41
N TYR A 530 21.02 19.82 0.39
CA TYR A 530 21.02 19.15 1.70
C TYR A 530 20.06 17.97 1.75
N GLY A 531 19.71 17.44 0.59
CA GLY A 531 18.97 16.21 0.43
C GLY A 531 19.71 15.01 1.02
N THR A 532 19.00 14.01 1.46
CA THR A 532 19.57 12.99 2.32
C THR A 532 20.20 11.81 1.61
N PHE A 533 19.84 11.51 0.37
CA PHE A 533 20.25 10.23 -0.23
C PHE A 533 21.61 10.23 -0.91
N ASP A 534 22.04 11.32 -1.54
CA ASP A 534 23.27 11.35 -2.34
C ASP A 534 24.51 11.89 -1.57
N GLY A 535 24.53 11.78 -0.23
CA GLY A 535 25.68 12.15 0.60
C GLY A 535 25.90 13.65 0.80
N HIS A 536 24.91 14.48 0.46
CA HIS A 536 25.03 15.94 0.60
C HIS A 536 24.76 16.45 2.02
N ALA A 537 24.14 15.61 2.89
CA ALA A 537 23.77 16.00 4.25
C ALA A 537 24.84 15.63 5.30
N TRP A 538 25.70 14.66 5.02
CA TRP A 538 26.68 14.13 5.97
C TRP A 538 27.94 13.63 5.29
N LYS A 539 28.95 13.34 6.13
CA LYS A 539 30.16 12.62 5.76
C LYS A 539 30.49 11.59 6.84
N GLU A 540 31.22 10.56 6.47
CA GLU A 540 31.79 9.62 7.43
C GLU A 540 32.96 10.28 8.17
N GLY A 541 32.94 10.17 9.51
CA GLY A 541 34.02 10.64 10.38
C GLY A 541 35.14 9.64 10.50
N PRO A 542 36.26 10.00 11.15
CA PRO A 542 37.46 9.15 11.26
C PRO A 542 37.25 7.78 11.91
N ASN A 543 36.22 7.65 12.75
CA ASN A 543 35.89 6.42 13.47
C ASN A 543 34.62 5.72 12.91
N GLY A 544 34.18 6.10 11.70
CA GLY A 544 32.95 5.56 11.09
C GLY A 544 31.66 6.22 11.60
N GLU A 545 31.78 7.28 12.43
CA GLU A 545 30.58 8.03 12.88
C GLU A 545 30.01 8.91 11.76
N LEU A 546 28.68 9.13 11.84
CA LEU A 546 27.98 10.01 10.92
C LEU A 546 28.16 11.48 11.33
N LEU A 547 28.86 12.27 10.53
CA LEU A 547 29.06 13.72 10.76
C LEU A 547 28.11 14.51 9.86
N VAL A 548 27.01 15.00 10.45
CA VAL A 548 26.01 15.81 9.76
C VAL A 548 26.53 17.26 9.59
N TYR A 549 26.42 17.81 8.37
CA TYR A 549 26.78 19.20 8.12
C TYR A 549 25.85 20.16 8.89
N PRO A 550 26.38 21.28 9.46
CA PRO A 550 25.55 22.26 10.17
C PRO A 550 24.37 22.80 9.35
N GLU A 551 24.58 23.00 8.07
CA GLU A 551 23.55 23.47 7.12
C GLU A 551 22.45 22.42 6.90
N ALA A 552 22.80 21.15 6.78
CA ALA A 552 21.84 20.05 6.68
C ALA A 552 21.02 19.93 7.98
N ARG A 553 21.68 20.06 9.13
CA ARG A 553 20.98 20.08 10.44
C ARG A 553 20.01 21.27 10.52
N ALA A 554 20.42 22.46 10.09
CA ALA A 554 19.52 23.61 10.03
C ALA A 554 18.33 23.38 9.10
N TYR A 555 18.55 22.69 7.97
CA TYR A 555 17.49 22.31 7.04
C TYR A 555 16.52 21.31 7.66
N TRP A 556 17.01 20.29 8.35
CA TRP A 556 16.17 19.33 9.04
C TRP A 556 15.31 19.98 10.14
N ASN A 557 15.92 20.86 10.98
CA ASN A 557 15.18 21.61 11.99
C ASN A 557 14.12 22.54 11.38
N TYR A 558 14.39 23.12 10.21
CA TYR A 558 13.41 23.92 9.47
C TYR A 558 12.22 23.09 9.02
N LEU A 559 12.45 21.98 8.34
CA LEU A 559 11.38 21.09 7.88
C LEU A 559 10.58 20.52 9.06
N GLY A 560 11.25 20.07 10.10
CA GLY A 560 10.60 19.60 11.33
C GLY A 560 9.70 20.65 11.95
N ALA A 561 10.16 21.90 12.05
CA ALA A 561 9.34 22.99 12.56
C ALA A 561 8.14 23.33 11.64
N CYS A 562 8.29 23.13 10.32
CA CYS A 562 7.16 23.24 9.38
C CYS A 562 6.09 22.17 9.65
N TYR A 563 6.49 20.92 9.88
CA TYR A 563 5.56 19.83 10.23
C TYR A 563 4.91 20.08 11.59
N TRP A 564 5.66 20.52 12.61
CA TRP A 564 5.06 20.92 13.89
C TRP A 564 3.97 21.98 13.71
N LEU A 565 4.16 23.00 12.85
CA LEU A 565 3.15 23.99 12.53
C LEU A 565 1.94 23.37 11.81
N MET A 566 2.17 22.46 10.86
CA MET A 566 1.11 21.76 10.13
C MET A 566 0.25 20.90 11.05
N ASP A 567 0.87 20.11 11.92
CA ASP A 567 0.18 19.29 12.90
C ASP A 567 -0.68 20.15 13.84
N ALA A 568 -0.12 21.27 14.33
CA ALA A 568 -0.87 22.19 15.19
C ALA A 568 -2.12 22.76 14.49
N GLN A 569 -2.02 23.09 13.19
CA GLN A 569 -3.14 23.58 12.39
C GLN A 569 -4.22 22.51 12.19
N MET A 570 -3.81 21.27 11.88
CA MET A 570 -4.73 20.16 11.68
C MET A 570 -5.43 19.76 12.97
N MET A 571 -4.67 19.69 14.08
CA MET A 571 -5.23 19.40 15.41
C MET A 571 -6.17 20.48 15.90
N GLU A 572 -5.90 21.78 15.64
CA GLU A 572 -6.84 22.87 15.94
C GLU A 572 -8.18 22.64 15.23
N THR A 573 -8.14 22.27 13.96
CA THR A 573 -9.35 22.02 13.15
C THR A 573 -10.08 20.77 13.66
N MET A 574 -9.39 19.67 13.88
CA MET A 574 -9.98 18.41 14.36
C MET A 574 -10.49 18.49 15.80
N ALA A 575 -9.87 19.32 16.66
CA ALA A 575 -10.34 19.54 18.02
C ALA A 575 -11.77 20.12 18.07
N ALA A 576 -12.06 21.07 17.17
CA ALA A 576 -13.41 21.62 17.07
C ALA A 576 -14.45 20.58 16.63
N VAL A 577 -14.05 19.64 15.75
CA VAL A 577 -14.92 18.54 15.27
C VAL A 577 -15.16 17.49 16.36
N ALA A 578 -14.12 17.18 17.13
CA ALA A 578 -14.17 16.18 18.21
C ALA A 578 -14.70 16.73 19.55
N ASP A 579 -15.23 17.96 19.58
CA ASP A 579 -15.69 18.65 20.79
C ASP A 579 -14.59 18.72 21.89
N LYS A 580 -13.36 19.04 21.45
CA LYS A 580 -12.21 19.23 22.33
C LYS A 580 -11.79 20.70 22.41
N SER A 581 -11.05 21.06 23.45
CA SER A 581 -10.52 22.43 23.59
C SER A 581 -9.51 22.74 22.47
N VAL A 582 -9.79 23.76 21.69
CA VAL A 582 -8.87 24.27 20.64
C VAL A 582 -7.72 25.12 21.19
N ALA A 583 -7.85 25.65 22.43
CA ALA A 583 -6.91 26.64 22.98
C ALA A 583 -5.46 26.16 23.02
N LYS A 584 -5.23 24.87 23.30
CA LYS A 584 -3.90 24.21 23.27
C LYS A 584 -3.24 24.33 21.91
N TYR A 585 -3.99 24.00 20.85
CA TYR A 585 -3.48 23.94 19.47
C TYR A 585 -3.33 25.35 18.86
N VAL A 586 -4.20 26.28 19.22
CA VAL A 586 -4.04 27.71 18.88
C VAL A 586 -2.71 28.25 19.42
N LYS A 587 -2.40 27.92 20.70
CA LYS A 587 -1.11 28.32 21.31
C LYS A 587 0.05 27.60 20.59
N MET A 588 -0.02 26.30 20.41
CA MET A 588 1.02 25.50 19.72
C MET A 588 1.32 26.04 18.33
N LYS A 589 0.29 26.35 17.54
CA LYS A 589 0.40 27.00 16.22
C LYS A 589 1.14 28.34 16.28
N ALA A 590 0.80 29.18 17.27
CA ALA A 590 1.47 30.47 17.47
C ALA A 590 2.95 30.31 17.87
N ASP A 591 3.24 29.37 18.77
CA ASP A 591 4.60 29.07 19.22
C ASP A 591 5.46 28.52 18.05
N ALA A 592 4.93 27.57 17.25
CA ALA A 592 5.62 27.02 16.08
C ALA A 592 5.93 28.09 15.02
N ARG A 593 4.95 28.96 14.74
CA ARG A 593 5.14 30.09 13.82
C ARG A 593 6.19 31.09 14.32
N ALA A 594 6.16 31.41 15.61
CA ALA A 594 7.15 32.30 16.22
C ALA A 594 8.57 31.67 16.19
N TYR A 595 8.69 30.38 16.50
CA TYR A 595 9.94 29.62 16.42
C TYR A 595 10.51 29.63 15.00
N LEU A 596 9.69 29.33 13.98
CA LEU A 596 10.07 29.35 12.57
C LEU A 596 10.62 30.73 12.15
N LYS A 597 9.84 31.80 12.45
CA LYS A 597 10.24 33.16 12.11
C LYS A 597 11.52 33.61 12.81
N ALA A 598 11.72 33.21 14.06
CA ALA A 598 12.90 33.60 14.85
C ALA A 598 14.19 32.90 14.42
N ASN A 599 14.11 31.67 13.93
CA ASN A 599 15.30 30.84 13.69
C ASN A 599 15.67 30.67 12.22
N PHE A 600 14.70 30.82 11.28
CA PHE A 600 14.93 30.46 9.88
C PHE A 600 14.64 31.61 8.89
N PHE A 601 14.31 32.80 9.41
CA PHE A 601 14.07 33.98 8.59
C PHE A 601 14.96 35.14 9.01
N GLU A 602 15.45 35.92 8.05
CA GLU A 602 16.22 37.12 8.29
C GLU A 602 15.36 38.19 9.00
N LYS A 603 15.92 38.86 9.99
CA LYS A 603 15.17 39.85 10.77
C LYS A 603 14.87 41.13 9.97
N GLU A 604 15.72 41.47 9.02
CA GLU A 604 15.66 42.73 8.29
C GLU A 604 14.58 42.74 7.20
N ASP A 605 14.46 41.65 6.44
CA ASP A 605 13.57 41.58 5.27
C ASP A 605 12.53 40.44 5.32
N GLY A 606 12.57 39.62 6.38
CA GLY A 606 11.65 38.50 6.56
C GLY A 606 11.80 37.37 5.51
N LEU A 607 12.91 37.34 4.78
CA LEU A 607 13.23 36.28 3.84
C LEU A 607 13.80 35.05 4.54
N LEU A 608 13.68 33.88 3.92
CA LEU A 608 14.38 32.67 4.35
C LEU A 608 15.88 32.94 4.50
N LEU A 609 16.54 32.28 5.46
CA LEU A 609 17.99 32.30 5.61
C LEU A 609 18.67 32.01 4.25
N LYS A 610 19.77 32.70 4.00
CA LYS A 610 20.49 32.66 2.73
C LYS A 610 20.81 31.25 2.25
N ILE A 611 21.08 30.31 3.20
CA ILE A 611 21.39 28.90 2.89
C ILE A 611 20.22 28.14 2.24
N PHE A 612 18.98 28.62 2.36
CA PHE A 612 17.77 27.97 1.84
C PHE A 612 17.22 28.62 0.56
N ARG A 613 17.75 29.80 0.17
CA ARG A 613 17.18 30.63 -0.93
C ARG A 613 17.32 29.99 -2.32
N ASP A 614 18.30 29.09 -2.47
CA ASP A 614 18.57 28.38 -3.73
C ASP A 614 17.94 26.98 -3.77
N MET A 615 16.99 26.68 -2.85
CA MET A 615 16.31 25.38 -2.74
C MET A 615 14.81 25.54 -3.01
N GLN A 616 14.19 24.53 -3.64
CA GLN A 616 12.76 24.53 -3.96
C GLN A 616 11.92 24.26 -2.70
N THR A 617 12.20 23.17 -1.97
CA THR A 617 11.42 22.68 -0.83
C THR A 617 11.26 23.71 0.30
N PRO A 618 12.32 24.41 0.79
CA PRO A 618 12.14 25.43 1.83
C PRO A 618 11.24 26.58 1.39
N ALA A 619 11.38 27.03 0.14
CA ALA A 619 10.55 28.11 -0.40
C ALA A 619 9.08 27.71 -0.51
N LEU A 620 8.82 26.46 -0.92
CA LEU A 620 7.46 25.90 -0.99
C LEU A 620 6.81 25.86 0.39
N PHE A 621 7.49 25.33 1.43
CA PHE A 621 6.97 25.35 2.80
C PHE A 621 6.74 26.77 3.33
N ALA A 622 7.63 27.71 3.05
CA ALA A 622 7.46 29.10 3.45
C ALA A 622 6.20 29.74 2.84
N LEU A 623 5.91 29.45 1.57
CA LEU A 623 4.73 29.92 0.86
C LEU A 623 3.46 29.20 1.35
N LYS A 624 3.50 27.87 1.45
CA LYS A 624 2.36 27.02 1.88
C LYS A 624 1.84 27.38 3.27
N LEU A 625 2.76 27.63 4.19
CA LEU A 625 2.43 27.94 5.58
C LEU A 625 2.23 29.42 5.85
N GLY A 626 2.32 30.28 4.81
CA GLY A 626 2.17 31.72 4.97
C GLY A 626 3.19 32.35 5.93
N LEU A 627 4.45 31.87 5.86
CA LEU A 627 5.54 32.40 6.69
C LEU A 627 6.17 33.66 6.11
N VAL A 628 5.97 33.94 4.84
CA VAL A 628 6.39 35.14 4.12
C VAL A 628 5.17 35.94 3.65
N GLU A 629 5.23 37.25 3.73
CA GLU A 629 4.16 38.18 3.42
C GLU A 629 4.68 39.37 2.62
N GLY A 630 3.80 40.14 1.95
CA GLY A 630 4.13 41.37 1.24
C GLY A 630 5.31 41.22 0.29
N GLU A 631 6.33 42.08 0.43
CA GLU A 631 7.53 42.10 -0.42
C GLU A 631 8.37 40.82 -0.26
N ALA A 632 8.48 40.26 0.96
CA ALA A 632 9.19 39.01 1.20
C ALA A 632 8.55 37.83 0.43
N LYS A 633 7.21 37.76 0.38
CA LYS A 633 6.48 36.78 -0.43
C LYS A 633 6.79 36.94 -1.92
N ALA A 634 6.73 38.17 -2.43
CA ALA A 634 7.03 38.46 -3.84
C ALA A 634 8.47 38.07 -4.22
N LYS A 635 9.46 38.36 -3.35
CA LYS A 635 10.85 37.96 -3.54
C LYS A 635 11.01 36.43 -3.49
N THR A 636 10.34 35.74 -2.58
CA THR A 636 10.39 34.28 -2.49
C THR A 636 9.80 33.63 -3.75
N ILE A 637 8.69 34.11 -4.27
CA ILE A 637 8.09 33.64 -5.54
C ILE A 637 9.07 33.87 -6.70
N ALA A 638 9.67 35.06 -6.78
CA ALA A 638 10.63 35.37 -7.85
C ALA A 638 11.86 34.45 -7.79
N ALA A 639 12.43 34.22 -6.60
CA ALA A 639 13.59 33.35 -6.41
C ALA A 639 13.22 31.88 -6.76
N LEU A 640 12.04 31.41 -6.36
CA LEU A 640 11.57 30.06 -6.69
C LEU A 640 11.41 29.87 -8.21
N LYS A 641 10.81 30.82 -8.92
CA LYS A 641 10.69 30.80 -10.39
C LYS A 641 12.09 30.79 -11.05
N GLN A 642 13.02 31.59 -10.55
CA GLN A 642 14.39 31.62 -11.06
C GLN A 642 15.11 30.28 -10.82
N ASN A 643 14.91 29.65 -9.66
CA ASN A 643 15.47 28.33 -9.36
C ASN A 643 14.95 27.28 -10.36
N PHE A 644 13.63 27.18 -10.59
CA PHE A 644 13.09 26.26 -11.59
C PHE A 644 13.68 26.52 -12.97
N LYS A 645 13.77 27.78 -13.37
CA LYS A 645 14.37 28.17 -14.67
C LYS A 645 15.84 27.77 -14.78
N ALA A 646 16.62 27.94 -13.71
CA ALA A 646 18.02 27.54 -13.65
C ALA A 646 18.21 26.02 -13.76
N HIS A 647 17.23 25.24 -13.37
CA HIS A 647 17.21 23.78 -13.50
C HIS A 647 16.40 23.28 -14.71
N GLY A 648 16.13 24.14 -15.71
CA GLY A 648 15.43 23.76 -16.95
C GLY A 648 13.96 23.45 -16.76
N ASP A 649 13.32 24.08 -15.78
CA ASP A 649 11.95 23.83 -15.35
C ASP A 649 11.74 22.34 -14.93
N CYS A 650 12.71 21.79 -14.18
CA CYS A 650 12.72 20.43 -13.67
C CYS A 650 12.68 20.39 -12.13
N LEU A 651 12.31 19.22 -11.59
CA LEU A 651 12.10 18.99 -10.17
C LEU A 651 13.43 18.72 -9.44
N GLN A 652 13.60 19.34 -8.26
CA GLN A 652 14.71 19.02 -7.34
C GLN A 652 14.19 18.42 -6.03
N THR A 653 12.87 18.51 -5.80
CA THR A 653 12.19 18.07 -4.58
C THR A 653 12.19 16.57 -4.42
N GLY A 654 12.22 16.12 -3.17
CA GLY A 654 11.94 14.74 -2.76
C GLY A 654 10.46 14.55 -2.41
N PHE A 655 10.16 13.56 -1.56
CA PHE A 655 8.78 13.21 -1.22
C PHE A 655 8.02 14.37 -0.56
N LEU A 656 8.66 15.04 0.43
CA LEU A 656 7.98 16.07 1.22
C LEU A 656 7.77 17.36 0.43
N GLY A 657 8.78 17.79 -0.34
CA GLY A 657 8.65 18.97 -1.20
C GLY A 657 7.66 18.76 -2.33
N THR A 658 7.70 17.60 -2.98
CA THR A 658 6.77 17.25 -4.07
C THR A 658 5.32 17.18 -3.60
N SER A 659 5.07 16.74 -2.35
CA SER A 659 3.71 16.61 -1.80
C SER A 659 2.93 17.92 -1.74
N ILE A 660 3.63 19.03 -1.55
CA ILE A 660 3.03 20.37 -1.46
C ILE A 660 3.24 21.24 -2.71
N LEU A 661 4.05 20.75 -3.65
CA LEU A 661 4.54 21.55 -4.81
C LEU A 661 3.41 22.16 -5.62
N MET A 662 2.59 21.32 -6.24
CA MET A 662 1.63 21.75 -7.25
C MET A 662 0.54 22.67 -6.69
N ASP A 663 0.02 22.33 -5.51
CA ASP A 663 -0.94 23.16 -4.79
C ASP A 663 -0.33 24.50 -4.40
N THR A 664 0.89 24.50 -3.84
CA THR A 664 1.59 25.74 -3.44
C THR A 664 1.85 26.67 -4.63
N LEU A 665 2.29 26.12 -5.76
CA LEU A 665 2.48 26.92 -6.98
C LEU A 665 1.17 27.57 -7.41
N THR A 666 0.10 26.80 -7.46
CA THR A 666 -1.23 27.27 -7.89
C THR A 666 -1.83 28.31 -6.94
N GLU A 667 -1.76 28.08 -5.63
CA GLU A 667 -2.25 28.99 -4.59
C GLU A 667 -1.50 30.35 -4.57
N ASN A 668 -0.29 30.37 -5.11
CA ASN A 668 0.57 31.56 -5.19
C ASN A 668 0.69 32.13 -6.61
N GLY A 669 -0.24 31.84 -7.51
CA GLY A 669 -0.35 32.46 -8.84
C GLY A 669 0.69 31.96 -9.85
N MET A 670 1.23 30.76 -9.63
CA MET A 670 2.20 30.11 -10.51
C MET A 670 1.61 28.88 -11.24
N THR A 671 0.32 28.93 -11.59
CA THR A 671 -0.39 27.81 -12.23
C THR A 671 0.26 27.41 -13.56
N ASP A 672 0.73 28.37 -14.36
CA ASP A 672 1.42 28.08 -15.62
C ASP A 672 2.74 27.29 -15.39
N LEU A 673 3.49 27.62 -14.34
CA LEU A 673 4.67 26.84 -13.96
C LEU A 673 4.28 25.41 -13.52
N ALA A 674 3.19 25.24 -12.76
CA ALA A 674 2.70 23.93 -12.38
C ALA A 674 2.36 23.06 -13.61
N TYR A 675 1.69 23.61 -14.61
CA TYR A 675 1.44 22.92 -15.88
C TYR A 675 2.74 22.64 -16.66
N THR A 676 3.69 23.55 -16.64
CA THR A 676 4.99 23.35 -17.28
C THR A 676 5.73 22.16 -16.64
N LEU A 677 5.67 22.02 -15.31
CA LEU A 677 6.26 20.89 -14.61
C LEU A 677 5.51 19.57 -14.87
N LEU A 678 4.17 19.60 -14.94
CA LEU A 678 3.36 18.42 -15.30
C LEU A 678 3.73 17.88 -16.69
N LEU A 679 3.91 18.78 -17.67
CA LEU A 679 4.17 18.47 -19.08
C LEU A 679 5.67 18.35 -19.41
N GLN A 680 6.56 18.36 -18.41
CA GLN A 680 8.00 18.30 -18.60
C GLN A 680 8.46 16.87 -18.88
N HIS A 681 9.21 16.67 -19.99
CA HIS A 681 9.83 15.42 -20.39
C HIS A 681 11.31 15.30 -20.03
N ASN A 682 11.97 16.45 -19.78
CA ASN A 682 13.38 16.42 -19.39
C ASN A 682 13.56 15.89 -17.96
N PHE A 683 14.68 15.21 -17.74
CA PHE A 683 15.09 14.72 -16.43
C PHE A 683 15.51 15.87 -15.48
N PRO A 684 15.07 15.87 -14.21
CA PRO A 684 14.07 14.98 -13.59
C PRO A 684 12.63 15.52 -13.69
N SER A 685 11.71 14.67 -14.10
CA SER A 685 10.28 14.98 -14.20
C SER A 685 9.42 13.70 -14.19
N TRP A 686 8.11 13.84 -14.02
CA TRP A 686 7.16 12.71 -14.09
C TRP A 686 7.14 12.05 -15.47
N LEU A 687 7.07 12.86 -16.56
CA LEU A 687 6.96 12.31 -17.91
C LEU A 687 8.27 11.73 -18.41
N TYR A 688 9.42 12.08 -17.84
CA TYR A 688 10.67 11.40 -18.14
C TYR A 688 10.58 9.89 -17.87
N SER A 689 9.99 9.47 -16.73
CA SER A 689 9.80 8.06 -16.44
C SER A 689 8.81 7.39 -17.40
N VAL A 690 7.77 8.13 -17.84
CA VAL A 690 6.81 7.67 -18.86
C VAL A 690 7.53 7.40 -20.18
N ASP A 691 8.38 8.31 -20.64
CA ASP A 691 9.20 8.15 -21.86
C ASP A 691 10.13 6.93 -21.78
N GLN A 692 10.55 6.54 -20.58
CA GLN A 692 11.37 5.35 -20.36
C GLN A 692 10.51 4.07 -20.19
N GLY A 693 9.22 4.13 -20.48
CA GLY A 693 8.30 2.98 -20.45
C GLY A 693 7.79 2.58 -19.07
N ALA A 694 7.83 3.51 -18.10
CA ALA A 694 7.24 3.29 -16.78
C ALA A 694 5.74 2.93 -16.88
N THR A 695 5.33 1.95 -16.10
CA THR A 695 3.93 1.55 -15.96
C THR A 695 3.38 1.72 -14.55
N THR A 696 4.25 2.20 -13.65
CA THR A 696 4.00 2.56 -12.25
C THR A 696 4.88 3.77 -11.92
N ILE A 697 4.62 4.43 -10.81
CA ILE A 697 5.49 5.51 -10.31
C ILE A 697 6.78 4.89 -9.75
N TRP A 698 7.91 5.51 -10.04
CA TRP A 698 9.23 5.09 -9.56
C TRP A 698 9.56 5.74 -8.20
N GLU A 699 10.39 5.07 -7.40
CA GLU A 699 10.84 5.55 -6.09
C GLU A 699 11.66 6.83 -6.18
N ARG A 700 12.51 6.90 -7.20
CA ARG A 700 13.46 8.02 -7.40
C ARG A 700 13.33 8.58 -8.80
N TRP A 701 13.57 9.87 -8.95
CA TRP A 701 13.67 10.46 -10.29
C TRP A 701 14.71 9.74 -11.16
N ASN A 702 15.82 9.31 -10.57
CA ASN A 702 16.91 8.57 -11.22
C ASN A 702 16.91 7.06 -10.95
N SER A 703 15.74 6.44 -10.74
CA SER A 703 15.66 4.97 -10.68
C SER A 703 16.26 4.31 -11.91
N TYR A 704 16.05 4.94 -13.07
CA TYR A 704 16.73 4.65 -14.33
C TYR A 704 16.94 5.93 -15.12
N THR A 705 18.12 6.08 -15.73
CA THR A 705 18.38 7.15 -16.67
C THR A 705 18.97 6.61 -17.97
N VAL A 706 18.65 7.27 -19.09
CA VAL A 706 19.26 6.92 -20.39
C VAL A 706 20.78 7.08 -20.35
N LYS A 707 21.30 8.03 -19.56
CA LYS A 707 22.73 8.28 -19.42
C LYS A 707 23.44 7.21 -18.59
N ASP A 708 22.90 6.91 -17.38
CA ASP A 708 23.66 6.17 -16.37
C ASP A 708 23.15 4.73 -16.16
N GLY A 709 21.97 4.37 -16.72
CA GLY A 709 21.31 3.08 -16.53
C GLY A 709 20.56 2.99 -15.21
N PHE A 710 20.59 1.81 -14.58
CA PHE A 710 19.90 1.55 -13.32
C PHE A 710 20.55 2.27 -12.14
N GLY A 711 19.73 2.84 -11.27
CA GLY A 711 20.14 3.48 -10.03
C GLY A 711 20.70 2.49 -9.00
N SER A 712 21.03 2.99 -7.82
CA SER A 712 21.59 2.20 -6.72
C SER A 712 20.69 1.01 -6.35
N VAL A 713 21.22 -0.21 -6.38
CA VAL A 713 20.49 -1.44 -6.01
C VAL A 713 19.96 -1.43 -4.57
N GLY A 714 20.60 -0.68 -3.68
CA GLY A 714 20.19 -0.56 -2.28
C GLY A 714 18.86 0.17 -2.10
N MET A 715 18.51 1.06 -3.05
CA MET A 715 17.34 1.94 -2.99
C MET A 715 16.80 2.15 -4.41
N ASN A 716 16.11 1.15 -4.95
CA ASN A 716 15.58 1.25 -6.30
C ASN A 716 14.32 0.38 -6.46
N SER A 717 13.16 1.00 -6.45
CA SER A 717 11.88 0.39 -6.79
C SER A 717 11.28 1.10 -8.00
N PHE A 718 10.74 0.30 -8.93
CA PHE A 718 10.00 0.82 -10.08
C PHE A 718 8.48 0.84 -9.82
N ASN A 719 8.06 0.59 -8.57
CA ASN A 719 6.65 0.62 -8.15
C ASN A 719 6.53 1.19 -6.73
N HIS A 720 6.50 2.54 -6.64
CA HIS A 720 6.60 3.28 -5.38
C HIS A 720 5.75 4.56 -5.49
N TYR A 721 4.59 4.60 -4.86
CA TYR A 721 3.51 5.55 -5.17
C TYR A 721 3.70 6.99 -4.72
N ALA A 722 4.67 7.32 -3.85
CA ALA A 722 4.79 8.65 -3.21
C ALA A 722 4.74 9.83 -4.19
N TYR A 723 5.52 9.80 -5.27
CA TYR A 723 5.49 10.86 -6.29
C TYR A 723 4.19 10.92 -7.11
N GLY A 724 3.29 9.95 -6.95
CA GLY A 724 1.95 9.97 -7.55
C GLY A 724 0.98 11.00 -6.94
N VAL A 725 1.42 11.73 -5.92
CA VAL A 725 0.66 12.82 -5.27
C VAL A 725 0.12 13.85 -6.27
N VAL A 726 0.76 14.03 -7.42
CA VAL A 726 0.35 14.97 -8.48
C VAL A 726 -1.09 14.75 -8.97
N ALA A 727 -1.64 13.52 -8.88
CA ALA A 727 -2.99 13.24 -9.35
C ALA A 727 -4.07 13.95 -8.51
N ALA A 728 -3.87 14.14 -7.19
CA ALA A 728 -4.78 14.94 -6.38
C ALA A 728 -4.89 16.38 -6.89
N TRP A 729 -3.76 16.98 -7.30
CA TRP A 729 -3.77 18.31 -7.92
C TRP A 729 -4.52 18.32 -9.26
N ILE A 730 -4.39 17.24 -10.06
CA ILE A 730 -5.15 17.13 -11.32
C ILE A 730 -6.66 17.12 -11.02
N TYR A 731 -7.12 16.35 -10.02
CA TYR A 731 -8.54 16.40 -9.61
C TYR A 731 -8.96 17.77 -9.11
N LYS A 732 -8.22 18.35 -8.15
CA LYS A 732 -8.62 19.59 -7.47
C LYS A 732 -8.48 20.83 -8.32
N THR A 733 -7.40 20.92 -9.10
CA THR A 733 -7.05 22.14 -9.83
C THR A 733 -7.35 22.04 -11.31
N VAL A 734 -6.91 20.98 -11.97
CA VAL A 734 -7.08 20.85 -13.43
C VAL A 734 -8.55 20.57 -13.75
N ALA A 735 -9.14 19.58 -13.11
CA ALA A 735 -10.57 19.26 -13.24
C ALA A 735 -11.46 20.15 -12.37
N GLY A 736 -10.92 20.70 -11.28
CA GLY A 736 -11.63 21.62 -10.39
C GLY A 736 -12.59 20.94 -9.42
N ILE A 737 -12.36 19.68 -9.03
CA ILE A 737 -13.22 18.94 -8.09
C ILE A 737 -12.53 18.89 -6.72
N ALA A 738 -13.04 19.63 -5.73
CA ALA A 738 -12.51 19.59 -4.36
C ALA A 738 -13.64 19.64 -3.31
N SER A 739 -13.34 19.13 -2.10
CA SER A 739 -14.23 19.27 -0.94
C SER A 739 -14.07 20.63 -0.29
N ASP A 740 -15.18 21.28 0.09
CA ASP A 740 -15.14 22.51 0.86
C ASP A 740 -14.44 22.27 2.21
N PRO A 741 -13.42 23.07 2.57
CA PRO A 741 -12.75 22.95 3.85
C PRO A 741 -13.67 23.16 5.08
N THR A 742 -14.76 23.85 4.93
CA THR A 742 -15.70 24.12 6.02
C THR A 742 -16.81 23.07 6.14
N GLN A 743 -17.05 22.32 5.07
CA GLN A 743 -18.07 21.25 4.98
C GLN A 743 -17.48 19.99 4.33
N PRO A 744 -16.62 19.23 5.03
CA PRO A 744 -15.92 18.08 4.48
C PRO A 744 -16.83 16.96 3.95
N GLY A 745 -16.25 16.07 3.14
CA GLY A 745 -16.96 14.91 2.60
C GLY A 745 -17.80 15.23 1.35
N PHE A 746 -17.48 16.29 0.62
CA PHE A 746 -18.18 16.72 -0.60
C PHE A 746 -19.68 16.99 -0.40
N ARG A 747 -20.07 17.39 0.82
CA ARG A 747 -21.43 17.88 1.09
C ARG A 747 -21.65 19.25 0.47
N ASN A 748 -20.65 20.11 0.55
CA ASN A 748 -20.50 21.29 -0.30
C ASN A 748 -19.22 21.10 -1.13
N ILE A 749 -19.36 21.25 -2.44
CA ILE A 749 -18.30 20.95 -3.41
C ILE A 749 -17.68 22.27 -3.86
N VAL A 750 -16.37 22.29 -4.04
CA VAL A 750 -15.69 23.38 -4.76
C VAL A 750 -15.47 22.94 -6.20
N MET A 751 -16.09 23.67 -7.13
CA MET A 751 -15.95 23.45 -8.57
C MET A 751 -15.20 24.64 -9.16
N ALA A 752 -13.87 24.53 -9.31
CA ALA A 752 -13.01 25.66 -9.69
C ALA A 752 -11.86 25.25 -10.63
N PRO A 753 -12.18 24.76 -11.85
CA PRO A 753 -11.15 24.31 -12.79
C PRO A 753 -10.24 25.47 -13.22
N LYS A 754 -8.96 25.16 -13.39
CA LYS A 754 -7.97 26.06 -13.98
C LYS A 754 -7.47 25.46 -15.30
N PRO A 755 -8.25 25.58 -16.38
CA PRO A 755 -7.96 24.90 -17.64
C PRO A 755 -6.71 25.46 -18.33
N ASP A 756 -5.98 24.58 -19.03
CA ASP A 756 -4.83 24.95 -19.87
C ASP A 756 -4.95 24.29 -21.26
N LYS A 757 -4.78 25.09 -22.30
CA LYS A 757 -4.90 24.63 -23.70
C LYS A 757 -3.92 23.50 -24.05
N ARG A 758 -2.77 23.41 -23.35
CA ARG A 758 -1.76 22.37 -23.57
C ARG A 758 -2.32 20.96 -23.35
N LEU A 759 -3.31 20.79 -22.46
CA LEU A 759 -3.98 19.48 -22.25
C LEU A 759 -5.12 19.20 -23.26
N GLY A 760 -5.55 20.19 -24.04
CA GLY A 760 -6.65 20.04 -24.99
C GLY A 760 -8.02 19.90 -24.33
N PHE A 761 -8.23 18.83 -23.58
CA PHE A 761 -9.45 18.57 -22.78
C PHE A 761 -9.11 17.84 -21.48
N VAL A 762 -10.06 17.87 -20.54
CA VAL A 762 -10.07 17.02 -19.33
C VAL A 762 -11.47 16.49 -19.13
N LYS A 763 -11.54 15.17 -18.81
CA LYS A 763 -12.76 14.52 -18.31
C LYS A 763 -12.44 13.93 -16.95
N ALA A 764 -13.14 14.36 -15.93
CA ALA A 764 -12.96 13.88 -14.59
C ALA A 764 -14.30 13.45 -13.99
N SER A 765 -14.27 12.37 -13.24
CA SER A 765 -15.38 11.98 -12.38
C SER A 765 -14.89 11.52 -11.04
N TYR A 766 -15.67 11.79 -10.01
CA TYR A 766 -15.42 11.33 -8.66
C TYR A 766 -16.74 10.90 -8.00
N ARG A 767 -16.81 9.62 -7.59
CA ARG A 767 -17.94 9.08 -6.86
C ARG A 767 -17.72 9.31 -5.36
N SER A 768 -18.15 10.48 -4.88
CA SER A 768 -18.14 10.78 -3.45
C SER A 768 -19.23 9.97 -2.71
N ARG A 769 -19.17 9.97 -1.38
CA ARG A 769 -20.26 9.40 -0.55
C ARG A 769 -21.60 10.13 -0.72
N ALA A 770 -21.58 11.36 -1.23
CA ALA A 770 -22.77 12.14 -1.53
C ALA A 770 -23.30 11.92 -2.96
N GLY A 771 -22.55 11.26 -3.83
CA GLY A 771 -22.94 10.96 -5.21
C GLY A 771 -21.83 11.22 -6.23
N LEU A 772 -22.17 11.05 -7.50
CA LEU A 772 -21.24 11.21 -8.62
C LEU A 772 -21.09 12.69 -8.98
N ILE A 773 -19.86 13.18 -8.94
CA ILE A 773 -19.45 14.51 -9.39
C ILE A 773 -18.74 14.32 -10.73
N THR A 774 -19.06 15.12 -11.73
CA THR A 774 -18.35 15.16 -13.01
C THR A 774 -17.85 16.57 -13.32
N SER A 775 -16.73 16.65 -14.03
CA SER A 775 -16.18 17.91 -14.56
C SER A 775 -15.46 17.62 -15.86
N GLU A 776 -16.02 18.09 -16.97
CA GLU A 776 -15.50 17.86 -18.31
C GLU A 776 -15.33 19.19 -19.04
N TRP A 777 -14.10 19.56 -19.36
CA TRP A 777 -13.86 20.78 -20.11
C TRP A 777 -12.98 20.53 -21.34
N LYS A 778 -13.15 21.38 -22.34
CA LYS A 778 -12.35 21.39 -23.58
C LYS A 778 -12.24 22.81 -24.13
N TYR A 779 -11.33 22.96 -25.10
CA TYR A 779 -11.27 24.14 -25.93
C TYR A 779 -11.71 23.81 -27.35
N GLU A 780 -12.62 24.65 -27.92
CA GLU A 780 -12.95 24.70 -29.36
C GLU A 780 -12.51 26.05 -29.91
N GLY A 781 -11.35 26.06 -30.56
CA GLY A 781 -10.65 27.30 -30.89
C GLY A 781 -10.23 28.06 -29.62
N ASP A 782 -10.79 29.26 -29.45
CA ASP A 782 -10.53 30.06 -28.23
C ASP A 782 -11.65 29.94 -27.19
N THR A 783 -12.76 29.32 -27.54
CA THR A 783 -13.88 29.10 -26.62
C THR A 783 -13.58 27.93 -25.66
N TRP A 784 -13.63 28.17 -24.36
CA TRP A 784 -13.60 27.16 -23.33
C TRP A 784 -15.03 26.70 -23.03
N ILE A 785 -15.25 25.40 -23.08
CA ILE A 785 -16.51 24.70 -22.84
C ILE A 785 -16.39 23.82 -21.63
N TRP A 786 -17.34 23.87 -20.69
CA TRP A 786 -17.32 23.12 -19.46
C TRP A 786 -18.70 22.55 -19.13
N ASP A 787 -18.76 21.22 -19.04
CA ASP A 787 -19.89 20.44 -18.57
C ASP A 787 -19.59 19.86 -17.20
N PHE A 788 -20.51 20.02 -16.22
CA PHE A 788 -20.30 19.46 -14.89
C PHE A 788 -21.61 19.06 -14.21
N THR A 789 -21.53 18.12 -13.27
CA THR A 789 -22.67 17.60 -12.51
C THR A 789 -22.40 17.72 -11.02
N ILE A 790 -23.38 18.26 -10.29
CA ILE A 790 -23.48 18.34 -8.84
C ILE A 790 -24.53 17.33 -8.39
N PRO A 791 -24.19 16.31 -7.56
CA PRO A 791 -25.13 15.25 -7.16
C PRO A 791 -26.27 15.77 -6.28
N GLU A 792 -27.39 15.04 -6.29
CA GLU A 792 -28.56 15.35 -5.47
C GLU A 792 -28.21 15.44 -3.96
N GLY A 793 -28.83 16.40 -3.27
CA GLY A 793 -28.61 16.62 -1.83
C GLY A 793 -27.30 17.34 -1.49
N THR A 794 -26.58 17.83 -2.49
CA THR A 794 -25.35 18.62 -2.32
C THR A 794 -25.46 19.98 -2.99
N THR A 795 -24.52 20.88 -2.66
CA THR A 795 -24.35 22.17 -3.34
C THR A 795 -22.90 22.32 -3.79
N ALA A 796 -22.63 23.26 -4.70
CA ALA A 796 -21.26 23.58 -5.07
C ALA A 796 -20.99 25.08 -5.11
N VAL A 797 -19.82 25.50 -4.67
CA VAL A 797 -19.29 26.83 -4.95
C VAL A 797 -18.51 26.74 -6.27
N VAL A 798 -19.10 27.33 -7.33
CA VAL A 798 -18.52 27.31 -8.68
C VAL A 798 -17.77 28.60 -8.94
N THR A 799 -16.47 28.49 -9.26
CA THR A 799 -15.62 29.65 -9.62
C THR A 799 -15.11 29.48 -11.05
N LEU A 800 -15.47 30.37 -11.93
CA LEU A 800 -15.07 30.34 -13.34
C LEU A 800 -13.61 30.83 -13.52
N PRO A 801 -12.91 30.38 -14.56
CA PRO A 801 -11.56 30.85 -14.86
C PRO A 801 -11.48 32.37 -14.96
N GLY A 802 -10.54 32.97 -14.24
CA GLY A 802 -10.34 34.42 -14.15
C GLY A 802 -11.24 35.13 -13.13
N GLU A 803 -12.21 34.46 -12.50
CA GLU A 803 -12.98 35.00 -11.39
C GLU A 803 -12.31 34.74 -10.03
N THR A 804 -12.55 35.66 -9.09
CA THR A 804 -11.99 35.56 -7.72
C THR A 804 -13.06 35.18 -6.68
N ALA A 805 -14.32 35.24 -7.03
CA ALA A 805 -15.45 34.89 -6.17
C ALA A 805 -16.30 33.80 -6.84
N GLY A 806 -16.56 32.72 -6.10
CA GLY A 806 -17.45 31.66 -6.55
C GLY A 806 -18.92 32.02 -6.31
N LYS A 807 -19.81 31.37 -7.07
CA LYS A 807 -21.25 31.40 -6.91
C LYS A 807 -21.77 30.06 -6.45
N LEU A 808 -22.79 30.07 -5.60
CA LEU A 808 -23.46 28.86 -5.14
C LEU A 808 -24.36 28.30 -6.25
N TYR A 809 -24.22 26.98 -6.50
CA TYR A 809 -25.05 26.21 -7.42
C TYR A 809 -25.69 25.05 -6.65
N ASP A 810 -26.96 24.78 -6.97
CA ASP A 810 -27.68 23.61 -6.46
C ASP A 810 -27.31 22.34 -7.24
N ALA A 811 -27.82 21.19 -6.78
CA ALA A 811 -27.67 19.92 -7.50
C ALA A 811 -28.23 20.03 -8.93
N GLY A 812 -27.54 19.47 -9.91
CA GLY A 812 -27.95 19.54 -11.32
C GLY A 812 -26.76 19.35 -12.28
N THR A 813 -27.05 19.33 -13.57
CA THR A 813 -26.06 19.30 -14.65
C THR A 813 -26.04 20.67 -15.34
N TYR A 814 -24.83 21.16 -15.56
CA TYR A 814 -24.60 22.53 -16.05
C TYR A 814 -23.67 22.50 -17.27
N HIS A 815 -23.90 23.43 -18.18
CA HIS A 815 -23.12 23.70 -19.37
C HIS A 815 -22.70 25.16 -19.41
N ILE A 816 -21.42 25.45 -19.57
CA ILE A 816 -20.87 26.82 -19.62
C ILE A 816 -19.97 26.95 -20.85
N GLU A 817 -20.14 28.01 -21.61
CA GLU A 817 -19.26 28.41 -22.71
C GLU A 817 -18.64 29.79 -22.41
N ARG A 818 -17.36 29.96 -22.69
CA ARG A 818 -16.62 31.22 -22.40
C ARG A 818 -15.52 31.52 -23.40
#